data_13f371615f505eaab8a34f47438cfaf2
#
_entry.id   13f371615f505eaab8a34f47438cfaf2
#
_cell.length_a   1.000
_cell.length_b   1.000
_cell.length_c   1.000
_cell.angle_alpha   90.00
_cell.angle_beta   90.00
_cell.angle_gamma   90.00
#
_symmetry.space_group_name_H-M   'P 1'
#
loop_
_entity.id
_entity.type
_entity.pdbx_description
1 polymer ?
#
loop_
_entity_poly.entity_id
_entity_poly.type
_entity_poly.pdbx_seq_one_letter_code
_entity_poly.pdbx_strand_id
1 'polypeptide(L)'
;MKLDTLFEKFLSLFKKEESEIEKTEMNGIEQEESVSSNLRRSRAGRKKAGAIGPVRKFWRRYHLTKIFLILGLSASLFVGVYLFALAKSTNVTDLQNALKTRTLIFDREEKEAGALSGQKGTYVELSDISEDLQNAVIATEDRSFYKNSGINYGRFFLAILTAGRSGGGSTITQQLAKNAYLSQDQTVQRKAKEFFLALELTKKYSKKEILTMYLNNAYFGNGVWGVEDASKKYFGVSASQLTLDEAATLAGMLKGPELYNPLNSIEDSTNRRDTVLQNMVAAGYIDKDKEAEASGVDMASQLQDAYEGKVSDYRYPSYFDAVVNEAIEKYNLTEEEIVNNGYRIYTELDQNYQANMQVIYENTALFPTAEDGTHAESGSVALEPKTGGVRGVVGRVAGDDKAGFRNFNYATQSKRSPGSTIKPLVVYTPAVEAGWPLNKELDNHTMEYGDYKVDNYAGIKTSPEVPMYQALAESLNLPAVATVKELGIDKAFESGERFGLNLTNVDRVLGVALGGGVETSPLQMAQAYAAFANEGLMPEAHFITRIENASGQVIATHKNSQKRVIDKSVADKMTSMMLGTFTNGTGISSSPDGYVMAGKTGTTEAAFNPVYTSDQWVIGYTPDVVISHWLGFPTTDENHYLAGSTSNGAAHIFRSMAETILPYTPGSTFTVESAYKINGIAPENVPNQSTDNGGGQSNDSINDIQSRAQNLIDEAEKAISDAKIKEKAKTVWDTIVDLFQ
;
A
#
# COMPACT_ATOMS: atom_id res chain seq x y z
N MET A 1 18.19 22.04 -15.88
CA MET A 1 18.40 20.67 -16.34
C MET A 1 19.03 19.95 -15.15
N LYS A 2 18.27 19.03 -14.51
CA LYS A 2 18.69 18.42 -13.25
C LYS A 2 19.93 17.53 -13.50
N LEU A 3 20.86 17.53 -12.57
CA LEU A 3 22.14 16.77 -12.63
C LEU A 3 21.90 15.26 -12.92
N ASP A 4 20.77 14.73 -12.42
CA ASP A 4 20.34 13.34 -12.62
C ASP A 4 20.14 13.00 -14.11
N THR A 5 19.60 13.93 -14.90
CA THR A 5 19.42 13.74 -16.35
C THR A 5 20.72 13.70 -17.14
N LEU A 6 21.78 14.35 -16.63
CA LEU A 6 23.13 14.31 -17.21
C LEU A 6 23.83 12.99 -16.86
N PHE A 7 23.63 12.49 -15.66
CA PHE A 7 24.19 11.22 -15.19
C PHE A 7 23.56 10.02 -15.89
N GLU A 8 22.24 10.01 -16.08
CA GLU A 8 21.55 8.97 -16.84
C GLU A 8 21.95 8.96 -18.34
N LYS A 9 22.16 10.14 -18.93
CA LYS A 9 22.70 10.21 -20.30
C LYS A 9 24.15 9.71 -20.38
N PHE A 10 24.95 9.92 -19.37
CA PHE A 10 26.32 9.42 -19.30
C PHE A 10 26.34 7.88 -19.19
N LEU A 11 25.48 7.30 -18.32
CA LEU A 11 25.33 5.84 -18.20
C LEU A 11 24.80 5.19 -19.47
N SER A 12 23.92 5.86 -20.23
CA SER A 12 23.38 5.34 -21.47
C SER A 12 24.41 5.24 -22.60
N LEU A 13 25.47 6.06 -22.56
CA LEU A 13 26.60 5.99 -23.49
C LEU A 13 27.44 4.72 -23.27
N PHE A 14 27.65 4.31 -22.02
CA PHE A 14 28.37 3.07 -21.71
C PHE A 14 27.58 1.80 -22.04
N LYS A 15 26.26 1.79 -21.82
CA LYS A 15 25.39 0.66 -22.21
C LYS A 15 25.34 0.44 -23.73
N LYS A 16 25.55 1.48 -24.51
CA LYS A 16 25.56 1.37 -25.98
C LYS A 16 26.87 0.75 -26.49
N GLU A 17 28.00 0.99 -25.81
CA GLU A 17 29.29 0.38 -26.14
C GLU A 17 29.35 -1.12 -25.80
N GLU A 18 28.76 -1.55 -24.68
CA GLU A 18 28.67 -2.98 -24.32
C GLU A 18 27.88 -3.79 -25.35
N SER A 19 26.79 -3.24 -25.88
CA SER A 19 25.96 -3.93 -26.90
C SER A 19 26.64 -4.02 -28.28
N GLU A 20 27.63 -3.18 -28.57
CA GLU A 20 28.42 -3.26 -29.81
C GLU A 20 29.60 -4.23 -29.66
N ILE A 21 30.17 -4.37 -28.46
CA ILE A 21 31.24 -5.34 -28.17
C ILE A 21 30.72 -6.78 -28.17
N GLU A 22 29.53 -7.05 -27.57
CA GLU A 22 28.89 -8.38 -27.64
C GLU A 22 28.52 -8.81 -29.07
N LYS A 23 28.13 -7.86 -29.92
CA LYS A 23 27.85 -8.16 -31.35
C LYS A 23 29.09 -8.44 -32.16
N THR A 24 30.26 -7.93 -31.74
CA THR A 24 31.54 -8.16 -32.43
C THR A 24 32.16 -9.49 -32.03
N GLU A 25 31.99 -9.92 -30.80
CA GLU A 25 32.45 -11.24 -30.31
C GLU A 25 31.64 -12.40 -30.85
N MET A 26 30.31 -12.25 -31.04
CA MET A 26 29.45 -13.30 -31.64
C MET A 26 29.72 -13.56 -33.13
N ASN A 27 30.19 -12.57 -33.85
CA ASN A 27 30.59 -12.74 -35.28
C ASN A 27 31.99 -13.30 -35.48
N GLY A 28 32.80 -13.44 -34.43
CA GLY A 28 34.17 -14.00 -34.48
C GLY A 28 34.24 -15.52 -34.33
N ILE A 29 33.15 -16.15 -33.80
CA ILE A 29 33.17 -17.59 -33.46
C ILE A 29 32.69 -18.49 -34.59
N GLU A 30 32.06 -17.96 -35.64
CA GLU A 30 31.54 -18.78 -36.77
C GLU A 30 32.51 -18.96 -37.97
N GLN A 31 33.80 -18.49 -37.87
CA GLN A 31 34.74 -18.61 -38.99
C GLN A 31 36.02 -19.43 -38.74
N GLU A 32 36.14 -20.17 -37.64
CA GLU A 32 37.32 -21.01 -37.39
C GLU A 32 37.13 -22.53 -37.45
N GLU A 33 36.17 -23.05 -38.18
CA GLU A 33 36.08 -24.49 -38.53
C GLU A 33 36.07 -24.78 -40.02
N SER A 34 37.12 -24.38 -40.71
CA SER A 34 37.57 -25.12 -41.93
C SER A 34 38.91 -24.55 -42.40
N VAL A 35 39.87 -25.35 -42.33
CA VAL A 35 41.08 -25.53 -43.17
C VAL A 35 42.30 -25.86 -42.35
N SER A 36 42.46 -27.12 -42.08
CA SER A 36 43.81 -27.69 -41.82
C SER A 36 44.31 -28.27 -43.13
N SER A 37 45.39 -27.78 -43.66
CA SER A 37 46.51 -28.55 -44.19
C SER A 37 47.37 -27.74 -45.17
N ASN A 38 48.68 -27.92 -44.92
CA ASN A 38 49.81 -27.73 -45.86
C ASN A 38 50.36 -26.30 -46.09
N LEU A 39 51.53 -26.01 -45.60
CA LEU A 39 52.85 -26.19 -46.26
C LEU A 39 53.94 -25.35 -45.57
N ARG A 40 55.05 -25.97 -45.41
CA ARG A 40 56.32 -25.40 -44.89
C ARG A 40 56.99 -24.49 -45.94
N ARG A 41 57.75 -23.52 -45.36
CA ARG A 41 58.93 -22.80 -45.89
C ARG A 41 58.70 -21.53 -46.72
N SER A 42 59.08 -20.38 -46.16
CA SER A 42 60.36 -19.75 -46.47
C SER A 42 60.60 -18.47 -45.67
N ARG A 43 61.87 -18.30 -45.21
CA ARG A 43 62.37 -17.05 -44.63
C ARG A 43 62.54 -15.98 -45.72
N ALA A 44 62.03 -14.80 -45.46
CA ALA A 44 62.67 -13.54 -45.86
C ALA A 44 61.93 -12.36 -45.18
N GLY A 45 62.69 -11.54 -44.52
CA GLY A 45 62.21 -10.37 -43.78
C GLY A 45 61.69 -9.26 -44.68
N ARG A 46 60.58 -8.66 -44.23
CA ARG A 46 60.25 -7.27 -44.57
C ARG A 46 59.51 -6.67 -43.36
N LYS A 47 60.22 -5.74 -42.66
CA LYS A 47 59.60 -4.84 -41.69
C LYS A 47 58.54 -4.02 -42.45
N LYS A 48 57.24 -4.34 -42.23
CA LYS A 48 56.17 -3.41 -42.53
C LYS A 48 56.02 -2.49 -41.34
N ALA A 49 56.49 -1.24 -41.48
CA ALA A 49 56.17 -0.14 -40.60
C ALA A 49 54.66 0.09 -40.66
N GLY A 50 53.91 -0.45 -39.71
CA GLY A 50 52.47 -0.24 -39.61
C GLY A 50 52.17 1.23 -39.32
N ALA A 51 51.01 1.67 -39.74
CA ALA A 51 50.42 3.02 -39.67
C ALA A 51 50.24 3.60 -38.25
N ILE A 52 50.84 3.04 -37.22
CA ILE A 52 50.79 3.47 -35.80
C ILE A 52 51.72 4.68 -35.49
N GLY A 53 52.66 5.00 -36.40
CA GLY A 53 53.61 6.08 -36.21
C GLY A 53 53.02 7.49 -36.09
N PRO A 54 52.12 7.92 -36.96
CA PRO A 54 51.56 9.26 -36.90
C PRO A 54 50.59 9.44 -35.69
N VAL A 55 49.79 8.41 -35.35
CA VAL A 55 48.88 8.42 -34.21
C VAL A 55 49.64 8.51 -32.89
N ARG A 56 50.76 7.76 -32.76
CA ARG A 56 51.61 7.78 -31.56
C ARG A 56 52.37 9.10 -31.42
N LYS A 57 52.77 9.78 -32.54
CA LYS A 57 53.33 11.13 -32.54
C LYS A 57 52.29 12.18 -32.13
N PHE A 58 51.10 12.13 -32.68
CA PHE A 58 49.98 12.98 -32.29
C PHE A 58 49.63 12.82 -30.82
N TRP A 59 49.46 11.57 -30.34
CA TRP A 59 49.21 11.23 -28.95
C TRP A 59 50.25 11.80 -27.98
N ARG A 60 51.52 11.69 -28.31
CA ARG A 60 52.61 12.26 -27.50
C ARG A 60 52.70 13.79 -27.60
N ARG A 61 52.46 14.37 -28.77
CA ARG A 61 52.54 15.83 -29.02
C ARG A 61 51.50 16.61 -28.21
N TYR A 62 50.30 16.05 -28.07
CA TYR A 62 49.20 16.68 -27.34
C TYR A 62 49.04 16.12 -25.92
N HIS A 63 49.96 15.33 -25.42
CA HIS A 63 49.93 14.75 -24.07
C HIS A 63 48.61 14.07 -23.75
N LEU A 64 47.95 13.42 -24.73
CA LEU A 64 46.59 12.88 -24.59
C LEU A 64 46.46 11.94 -23.40
N THR A 65 47.47 11.11 -23.10
CA THR A 65 47.43 10.27 -21.88
C THR A 65 47.29 11.10 -20.62
N LYS A 66 47.99 12.26 -20.51
CA LYS A 66 47.87 13.13 -19.34
C LYS A 66 46.52 13.82 -19.30
N ILE A 67 45.97 14.22 -20.44
CA ILE A 67 44.64 14.83 -20.55
C ILE A 67 43.60 13.82 -20.14
N PHE A 68 43.63 12.59 -20.63
CA PHE A 68 42.70 11.54 -20.24
C PHE A 68 42.82 11.17 -18.76
N LEU A 69 44.05 11.13 -18.20
CA LEU A 69 44.25 10.92 -16.76
C LEU A 69 43.68 12.08 -15.93
N ILE A 70 43.88 13.33 -16.35
CA ILE A 70 43.33 14.50 -15.65
C ILE A 70 41.82 14.52 -15.75
N LEU A 71 41.26 14.24 -16.93
CA LEU A 71 39.78 14.15 -17.12
C LEU A 71 39.19 13.01 -16.30
N GLY A 72 39.82 11.84 -16.28
CA GLY A 72 39.42 10.72 -15.45
C GLY A 72 39.47 11.02 -13.96
N LEU A 73 40.54 11.67 -13.48
CA LEU A 73 40.67 12.11 -12.09
C LEU A 73 39.63 13.19 -11.74
N SER A 74 39.40 14.17 -12.63
CA SER A 74 38.41 15.21 -12.43
C SER A 74 37.00 14.65 -12.40
N ALA A 75 36.65 13.71 -13.28
CA ALA A 75 35.38 13.01 -13.28
C ALA A 75 35.19 12.17 -12.00
N SER A 76 36.23 11.45 -11.58
CA SER A 76 36.20 10.68 -10.33
C SER A 76 36.06 11.58 -9.10
N LEU A 77 36.72 12.72 -9.07
CA LEU A 77 36.57 13.71 -8.00
C LEU A 77 35.15 14.29 -7.97
N PHE A 78 34.64 14.66 -9.15
CA PHE A 78 33.27 15.19 -9.27
C PHE A 78 32.23 14.18 -8.80
N VAL A 79 32.35 12.92 -9.24
CA VAL A 79 31.46 11.82 -8.78
C VAL A 79 31.62 11.63 -7.27
N GLY A 80 32.87 11.64 -6.74
CA GLY A 80 33.10 11.53 -5.30
C GLY A 80 32.44 12.65 -4.48
N VAL A 81 32.57 13.89 -4.92
CA VAL A 81 31.96 15.06 -4.26
C VAL A 81 30.42 14.99 -4.34
N TYR A 82 29.88 14.60 -5.50
CA TYR A 82 28.43 14.42 -5.67
C TYR A 82 27.88 13.34 -4.74
N LEU A 83 28.52 12.18 -4.69
CA LEU A 83 28.11 11.06 -3.84
C LEU A 83 28.26 11.39 -2.35
N PHE A 84 29.32 12.14 -1.99
CA PHE A 84 29.50 12.64 -0.61
C PHE A 84 28.39 13.63 -0.20
N ALA A 85 28.04 14.58 -1.08
CA ALA A 85 26.96 15.52 -0.83
C ALA A 85 25.60 14.80 -0.67
N LEU A 86 25.36 13.76 -1.50
CA LEU A 86 24.18 12.93 -1.44
C LEU A 86 24.10 12.11 -0.14
N ALA A 87 25.22 11.59 0.35
CA ALA A 87 25.27 10.86 1.62
C ALA A 87 25.14 11.80 2.84
N LYS A 88 25.66 13.02 2.75
CA LYS A 88 25.54 14.01 3.82
C LYS A 88 24.13 14.56 3.99
N SER A 89 23.26 14.41 2.99
CA SER A 89 21.84 14.76 3.10
C SER A 89 21.05 13.75 3.95
N THR A 90 21.61 12.58 4.23
CA THR A 90 20.99 11.54 5.07
C THR A 90 21.34 11.82 6.54
N ASN A 91 20.33 12.08 7.36
CA ASN A 91 20.56 12.37 8.79
C ASN A 91 20.88 11.08 9.56
N VAL A 92 22.11 10.93 10.01
CA VAL A 92 22.60 9.77 10.79
C VAL A 92 22.37 9.98 12.30
N THR A 93 21.69 11.07 12.68
CA THR A 93 21.55 11.47 14.06
C THR A 93 20.57 10.61 14.81
N ASP A 94 20.84 9.67 15.53
CA ASP A 94 20.01 8.94 16.49
C ASP A 94 19.50 7.56 16.07
N LEU A 95 20.30 6.85 15.23
CA LEU A 95 19.93 5.50 14.78
C LEU A 95 19.66 4.54 15.96
N GLN A 96 20.44 4.63 17.05
CA GLN A 96 20.27 3.74 18.20
C GLN A 96 18.89 3.92 18.85
N ASN A 97 18.47 5.16 19.05
CA ASN A 97 17.13 5.44 19.61
C ASN A 97 16.05 5.12 18.58
N ALA A 98 16.29 5.44 17.30
CA ALA A 98 15.38 5.09 16.23
C ALA A 98 15.14 3.58 16.12
N LEU A 99 16.14 2.75 16.32
CA LEU A 99 16.01 1.28 16.35
C LEU A 99 15.32 0.76 17.62
N LYS A 100 15.42 1.50 18.74
CA LYS A 100 14.72 1.18 20.00
C LYS A 100 13.27 1.66 19.99
N THR A 101 12.93 2.71 19.23
CA THR A 101 11.60 3.31 19.19
C THR A 101 10.87 2.89 17.92
N ARG A 102 9.59 2.53 18.09
CA ARG A 102 8.68 2.27 16.96
C ARG A 102 8.10 3.58 16.46
N THR A 103 7.76 3.67 15.19
CA THR A 103 6.90 4.75 14.72
C THR A 103 5.48 4.52 15.21
N LEU A 104 4.96 5.48 15.95
CA LEU A 104 3.65 5.43 16.57
C LEU A 104 2.66 6.25 15.74
N ILE A 105 1.46 5.70 15.59
CA ILE A 105 0.31 6.40 15.02
C ILE A 105 -0.60 6.86 16.16
N PHE A 106 -0.97 8.13 16.13
CA PHE A 106 -1.89 8.73 17.08
C PHE A 106 -3.18 9.13 16.37
N ASP A 107 -4.30 8.95 17.06
CA ASP A 107 -5.62 9.35 16.57
C ASP A 107 -5.85 10.88 16.70
N ARG A 108 -7.04 11.33 16.32
CA ARG A 108 -7.46 12.74 16.37
C ARG A 108 -7.47 13.35 17.78
N GLU A 109 -7.55 12.51 18.80
CA GLU A 109 -7.49 12.92 20.22
C GLU A 109 -6.09 12.79 20.79
N GLU A 110 -5.08 12.55 19.96
CA GLU A 110 -3.69 12.31 20.32
C GLU A 110 -3.50 11.06 21.22
N LYS A 111 -4.43 10.10 21.18
CA LYS A 111 -4.28 8.79 21.79
C LYS A 111 -3.55 7.85 20.84
N GLU A 112 -2.70 6.98 21.39
CA GLU A 112 -2.01 5.97 20.60
C GLU A 112 -3.02 5.00 19.96
N ALA A 113 -3.00 4.94 18.62
CA ALA A 113 -3.83 4.04 17.84
C ALA A 113 -3.10 2.74 17.49
N GLY A 114 -1.78 2.77 17.51
CA GLY A 114 -0.93 1.63 17.24
C GLY A 114 0.44 2.04 16.74
N ALA A 115 1.20 1.06 16.26
CA ALA A 115 2.53 1.28 15.73
C ALA A 115 2.64 0.74 14.31
N LEU A 116 3.43 1.43 13.50
CA LEU A 116 3.93 0.82 12.29
C LEU A 116 4.92 -0.26 12.72
N SER A 117 4.53 -1.50 12.58
CA SER A 117 5.42 -2.64 12.76
C SER A 117 6.41 -2.65 11.62
N GLY A 118 7.42 -1.79 11.74
CA GLY A 118 8.60 -1.94 10.94
C GLY A 118 9.22 -3.30 11.24
N GLN A 119 10.00 -3.75 10.34
CA GLN A 119 10.89 -4.89 10.37
C GLN A 119 11.85 -4.83 11.59
N LYS A 120 11.29 -4.74 12.81
CA LYS A 120 12.07 -4.58 14.05
C LYS A 120 11.70 -5.67 15.03
N GLY A 121 12.71 -6.46 15.38
CA GLY A 121 12.64 -7.42 16.44
C GLY A 121 12.60 -6.77 17.85
N THR A 122 12.47 -7.60 18.87
CA THR A 122 12.67 -7.21 20.26
C THR A 122 14.12 -6.77 20.45
N TYR A 123 14.32 -5.49 20.81
CA TYR A 123 15.66 -4.96 21.00
C TYR A 123 16.28 -5.49 22.30
N VAL A 124 17.49 -6.03 22.19
CA VAL A 124 18.29 -6.50 23.34
C VAL A 124 19.67 -5.84 23.32
N GLU A 125 20.26 -5.61 24.50
CA GLU A 125 21.61 -5.08 24.58
C GLU A 125 22.63 -6.17 24.21
N LEU A 126 23.85 -5.78 23.85
CA LEU A 126 24.88 -6.73 23.41
C LEU A 126 25.24 -7.75 24.49
N SER A 127 25.14 -7.38 25.78
CA SER A 127 25.32 -8.27 26.91
C SER A 127 24.30 -9.40 26.99
N ASP A 128 23.14 -9.20 26.37
CA ASP A 128 22.03 -10.15 26.35
C ASP A 128 22.00 -10.99 25.07
N ILE A 129 23.09 -10.95 24.30
CA ILE A 129 23.33 -11.76 23.10
C ILE A 129 24.51 -12.68 23.35
N SER A 130 24.36 -13.98 23.08
CA SER A 130 25.39 -14.99 23.21
C SER A 130 26.73 -14.54 22.59
N GLU A 131 27.83 -14.73 23.26
CA GLU A 131 29.17 -14.42 22.76
C GLU A 131 29.48 -15.27 21.52
N ASP A 132 29.00 -16.51 21.48
CA ASP A 132 29.18 -17.40 20.33
C ASP A 132 28.51 -16.84 19.08
N LEU A 133 27.31 -16.24 19.20
CA LEU A 133 26.65 -15.60 18.07
C LEU A 133 27.40 -14.35 17.61
N GLN A 134 27.85 -13.49 18.53
CA GLN A 134 28.65 -12.33 18.17
C GLN A 134 29.90 -12.73 17.38
N ASN A 135 30.62 -13.75 17.86
CA ASN A 135 31.82 -14.29 17.23
C ASN A 135 31.52 -14.97 15.89
N ALA A 136 30.44 -15.74 15.78
CA ALA A 136 30.01 -16.40 14.55
C ALA A 136 29.71 -15.39 13.44
N VAL A 137 29.02 -14.31 13.76
CA VAL A 137 28.70 -13.23 12.83
C VAL A 137 29.98 -12.51 12.39
N ILE A 138 30.86 -12.14 13.31
CA ILE A 138 32.11 -11.46 12.98
C ILE A 138 33.03 -12.36 12.13
N ALA A 139 33.14 -13.65 12.49
CA ALA A 139 33.97 -14.61 11.75
C ALA A 139 33.48 -14.82 10.32
N THR A 140 32.19 -14.72 10.09
CA THR A 140 31.55 -15.02 8.80
C THR A 140 31.38 -13.78 7.93
N GLU A 141 30.88 -12.69 8.49
CA GLU A 141 30.52 -11.49 7.73
C GLU A 141 31.70 -10.49 7.63
N ASP A 142 32.44 -10.26 8.72
CA ASP A 142 33.49 -9.23 8.75
C ASP A 142 34.58 -9.54 9.76
N ARG A 143 35.53 -10.41 9.42
CA ARG A 143 36.71 -10.75 10.29
C ARG A 143 37.54 -9.55 10.70
N SER A 144 37.45 -8.44 10.00
CA SER A 144 38.19 -7.22 10.31
C SER A 144 37.37 -6.22 11.10
N PHE A 145 36.18 -6.56 11.56
CA PHE A 145 35.16 -5.66 12.12
C PHE A 145 35.72 -4.69 13.16
N TYR A 146 36.42 -5.20 14.18
CA TYR A 146 36.99 -4.36 15.23
C TYR A 146 38.23 -3.55 14.79
N LYS A 147 38.80 -3.85 13.60
CA LYS A 147 40.03 -3.21 13.08
C LYS A 147 39.77 -2.24 11.93
N ASN A 148 38.63 -2.39 11.22
CA ASN A 148 38.30 -1.54 10.09
C ASN A 148 37.61 -0.23 10.51
N SER A 149 37.63 0.79 9.64
CA SER A 149 36.99 2.09 9.83
C SER A 149 35.52 2.11 9.31
N GLY A 150 34.82 0.99 9.35
CA GLY A 150 33.48 0.81 8.76
C GLY A 150 33.53 0.25 7.34
N ILE A 151 34.72 0.24 6.72
CA ILE A 151 34.94 -0.22 5.35
C ILE A 151 36.21 -1.05 5.30
N ASN A 152 36.19 -2.12 4.52
CA ASN A 152 37.37 -2.87 4.14
C ASN A 152 37.85 -2.38 2.78
N TYR A 153 38.80 -1.43 2.77
CA TYR A 153 39.31 -0.81 1.53
C TYR A 153 39.91 -1.82 0.55
N GLY A 154 40.65 -2.85 1.04
CA GLY A 154 41.21 -3.88 0.19
C GLY A 154 40.16 -4.67 -0.59
N ARG A 155 39.12 -5.15 0.10
CA ARG A 155 38.00 -5.86 -0.52
C ARG A 155 37.14 -4.93 -1.39
N PHE A 156 36.98 -3.66 -1.01
CA PHE A 156 36.26 -2.67 -1.80
C PHE A 156 36.93 -2.44 -3.16
N PHE A 157 38.23 -2.21 -3.20
CA PHE A 157 38.97 -2.06 -4.45
C PHE A 157 38.98 -3.35 -5.29
N LEU A 158 39.08 -4.52 -4.64
CA LEU A 158 39.01 -5.81 -5.35
C LEU A 158 37.63 -6.02 -5.98
N ALA A 159 36.56 -5.66 -5.30
CA ALA A 159 35.19 -5.75 -5.82
C ALA A 159 34.98 -4.84 -7.04
N ILE A 160 35.55 -3.61 -7.02
CA ILE A 160 35.52 -2.71 -8.18
C ILE A 160 36.28 -3.32 -9.36
N LEU A 161 37.50 -3.83 -9.13
CA LEU A 161 38.37 -4.40 -10.17
C LEU A 161 37.80 -5.66 -10.81
N THR A 162 37.04 -6.44 -10.04
CA THR A 162 36.45 -7.71 -10.50
C THR A 162 34.95 -7.58 -10.88
N ALA A 163 34.42 -6.34 -10.96
CA ALA A 163 33.00 -6.08 -11.17
C ALA A 163 32.10 -6.94 -10.26
N GLY A 164 32.48 -7.12 -9.00
CA GLY A 164 31.74 -7.87 -8.00
C GLY A 164 31.90 -9.40 -8.06
N ARG A 165 32.67 -9.95 -9.00
CA ARG A 165 32.79 -11.42 -9.19
C ARG A 165 33.62 -12.11 -8.08
N SER A 166 34.40 -11.41 -7.28
CA SER A 166 35.25 -11.98 -6.22
C SER A 166 34.58 -12.12 -4.84
N GLY A 167 33.23 -12.12 -4.80
CA GLY A 167 32.46 -12.34 -3.57
C GLY A 167 32.20 -11.08 -2.75
N GLY A 168 31.22 -11.13 -1.85
CA GLY A 168 30.75 -10.03 -1.02
C GLY A 168 31.87 -9.43 -0.14
N GLY A 169 32.15 -8.16 -0.32
CA GLY A 169 33.14 -7.40 0.45
C GLY A 169 32.55 -6.39 1.42
N SER A 170 31.25 -6.43 1.65
CA SER A 170 30.55 -5.49 2.56
C SER A 170 30.86 -5.82 4.01
N THR A 171 31.17 -4.80 4.81
CA THR A 171 31.37 -4.94 6.26
C THR A 171 30.02 -4.98 6.99
N ILE A 172 30.02 -5.40 8.27
CA ILE A 172 28.84 -5.32 9.15
C ILE A 172 28.30 -3.88 9.19
N THR A 173 29.17 -2.86 9.27
CA THR A 173 28.76 -1.45 9.27
C THR A 173 28.08 -1.04 7.96
N GLN A 174 28.54 -1.54 6.82
CA GLN A 174 27.90 -1.29 5.53
C GLN A 174 26.55 -2.00 5.42
N GLN A 175 26.43 -3.21 5.95
CA GLN A 175 25.15 -3.93 5.99
C GLN A 175 24.15 -3.23 6.90
N LEU A 176 24.58 -2.73 8.08
CA LEU A 176 23.75 -1.90 8.94
C LEU A 176 23.27 -0.62 8.22
N ALA A 177 24.19 0.08 7.55
CA ALA A 177 23.85 1.27 6.77
C ALA A 177 22.82 0.97 5.68
N LYS A 178 22.96 -0.17 5.00
CA LYS A 178 21.99 -0.64 4.00
C LYS A 178 20.63 -0.91 4.63
N ASN A 179 20.57 -1.70 5.68
CA ASN A 179 19.32 -2.15 6.29
C ASN A 179 18.57 -1.03 7.02
N ALA A 180 19.27 -0.01 7.51
CA ALA A 180 18.68 1.06 8.32
C ALA A 180 18.32 2.32 7.53
N TYR A 181 18.92 2.56 6.36
CA TYR A 181 18.78 3.85 5.65
C TYR A 181 18.58 3.74 4.13
N LEU A 182 18.64 2.53 3.55
CA LEU A 182 18.67 2.39 2.09
C LEU A 182 17.69 1.33 1.61
N SER A 183 17.14 1.53 0.41
CA SER A 183 16.29 0.54 -0.28
C SER A 183 17.07 -0.74 -0.64
N GLN A 184 16.34 -1.82 -0.94
CA GLN A 184 16.95 -3.08 -1.38
C GLN A 184 17.44 -3.05 -2.84
N ASP A 185 17.26 -1.93 -3.56
CA ASP A 185 17.70 -1.78 -4.95
C ASP A 185 19.20 -1.98 -5.13
N GLN A 186 19.60 -2.70 -6.18
CA GLN A 186 20.99 -2.95 -6.49
C GLN A 186 21.55 -1.89 -7.45
N THR A 187 21.71 -0.64 -6.98
CA THR A 187 22.25 0.46 -7.77
C THR A 187 23.61 0.92 -7.29
N VAL A 188 24.44 1.44 -8.22
CA VAL A 188 25.74 2.04 -7.88
C VAL A 188 25.57 3.23 -6.93
N GLN A 189 24.52 4.01 -7.13
CA GLN A 189 24.20 5.17 -6.30
C GLN A 189 23.90 4.76 -4.85
N ARG A 190 23.08 3.70 -4.65
CA ARG A 190 22.83 3.12 -3.33
C ARG A 190 24.13 2.61 -2.69
N LYS A 191 24.96 1.88 -3.44
CA LYS A 191 26.23 1.34 -2.91
C LYS A 191 27.21 2.45 -2.49
N ALA A 192 27.17 3.58 -3.18
CA ALA A 192 27.94 4.75 -2.79
C ALA A 192 27.41 5.42 -1.51
N LYS A 193 26.08 5.56 -1.39
CA LYS A 193 25.46 6.02 -0.13
C LYS A 193 25.84 5.12 1.04
N GLU A 194 25.72 3.80 0.87
CA GLU A 194 26.13 2.80 1.86
C GLU A 194 27.57 3.00 2.33
N PHE A 195 28.51 3.25 1.40
CA PHE A 195 29.91 3.50 1.71
C PHE A 195 30.09 4.72 2.64
N PHE A 196 29.48 5.86 2.30
CA PHE A 196 29.63 7.08 3.11
C PHE A 196 28.88 7.00 4.44
N LEU A 197 27.71 6.38 4.47
CA LEU A 197 26.96 6.16 5.71
C LEU A 197 27.72 5.26 6.69
N ALA A 198 28.37 4.22 6.18
CA ALA A 198 29.21 3.35 7.03
C ALA A 198 30.37 4.11 7.67
N LEU A 199 30.99 5.07 6.98
CA LEU A 199 32.00 5.94 7.55
C LEU A 199 31.42 6.86 8.64
N GLU A 200 30.27 7.46 8.40
CA GLU A 200 29.62 8.34 9.39
C GLU A 200 29.15 7.55 10.63
N LEU A 201 28.58 6.36 10.45
CA LEU A 201 28.22 5.48 11.56
C LEU A 201 29.44 5.12 12.43
N THR A 202 30.58 4.79 11.82
CA THR A 202 31.82 4.45 12.56
C THR A 202 32.40 5.64 13.31
N LYS A 203 32.16 6.87 12.86
CA LYS A 203 32.58 8.07 13.60
C LYS A 203 31.70 8.33 14.82
N LYS A 204 30.42 8.01 14.71
CA LYS A 204 29.40 8.33 15.71
C LYS A 204 29.25 7.26 16.80
N TYR A 205 29.32 5.99 16.41
CA TYR A 205 29.05 4.84 17.27
C TYR A 205 30.31 3.97 17.45
N SER A 206 30.46 3.41 18.63
CA SER A 206 31.47 2.39 18.90
C SER A 206 31.17 1.11 18.13
N LYS A 207 32.15 0.26 17.96
CA LYS A 207 31.99 -1.05 17.30
C LYS A 207 30.97 -1.95 18.00
N LYS A 208 30.91 -1.88 19.34
CA LYS A 208 29.91 -2.62 20.12
C LYS A 208 28.49 -2.14 19.82
N GLU A 209 28.26 -0.83 19.82
CA GLU A 209 26.95 -0.26 19.46
C GLU A 209 26.56 -0.60 18.04
N ILE A 210 27.49 -0.57 17.07
CA ILE A 210 27.23 -0.96 15.68
C ILE A 210 26.82 -2.44 15.59
N LEU A 211 27.51 -3.33 16.31
CA LEU A 211 27.17 -4.76 16.33
C LEU A 211 25.80 -4.99 16.96
N THR A 212 25.52 -4.32 18.09
CA THR A 212 24.21 -4.37 18.75
C THR A 212 23.10 -3.95 17.79
N MET A 213 23.24 -2.79 17.13
CA MET A 213 22.26 -2.29 16.16
C MET A 213 22.11 -3.25 14.97
N TYR A 214 23.20 -3.84 14.48
CA TYR A 214 23.16 -4.79 13.38
C TYR A 214 22.36 -6.04 13.72
N LEU A 215 22.62 -6.68 14.86
CA LEU A 215 21.97 -7.90 15.28
C LEU A 215 20.46 -7.69 15.60
N ASN A 216 20.10 -6.51 16.13
CA ASN A 216 18.72 -6.16 16.38
C ASN A 216 17.93 -5.76 15.12
N ASN A 217 18.62 -5.44 14.01
CA ASN A 217 17.99 -4.98 12.76
C ASN A 217 18.19 -5.97 11.60
N ALA A 218 18.71 -7.15 11.85
CA ALA A 218 18.89 -8.17 10.83
C ALA A 218 17.62 -8.97 10.59
N TYR A 219 17.38 -9.33 9.33
CA TYR A 219 16.30 -10.23 8.94
C TYR A 219 16.76 -11.68 8.98
N PHE A 220 15.94 -12.53 9.59
CA PHE A 220 16.23 -13.95 9.79
C PHE A 220 15.23 -14.89 9.10
N GLY A 221 14.47 -14.42 8.11
CA GLY A 221 13.49 -15.25 7.41
C GLY A 221 12.14 -15.34 8.13
N ASN A 222 11.11 -15.82 7.43
CA ASN A 222 9.75 -16.01 7.94
C ASN A 222 9.14 -14.76 8.62
N GLY A 223 9.48 -13.55 8.12
CA GLY A 223 9.02 -12.28 8.69
C GLY A 223 9.66 -11.91 10.02
N VAL A 224 10.70 -12.64 10.48
CA VAL A 224 11.33 -12.44 11.79
C VAL A 224 12.54 -11.52 11.68
N TRP A 225 12.54 -10.46 12.46
CA TRP A 225 13.60 -9.46 12.54
C TRP A 225 14.19 -9.39 13.94
N GLY A 226 15.50 -9.16 14.00
CA GLY A 226 16.22 -9.10 15.27
C GLY A 226 16.53 -10.46 15.86
N VAL A 227 17.67 -10.52 16.51
CA VAL A 227 18.26 -11.77 17.01
C VAL A 227 17.44 -12.41 18.14
N GLU A 228 16.83 -11.62 19.00
CA GLU A 228 16.03 -12.15 20.12
C GLU A 228 14.77 -12.89 19.61
N ASP A 229 14.07 -12.27 18.67
CA ASP A 229 12.88 -12.87 18.07
C ASP A 229 13.24 -14.10 17.22
N ALA A 230 14.39 -14.05 16.52
CA ALA A 230 14.90 -15.20 15.76
C ALA A 230 15.27 -16.38 16.67
N SER A 231 15.91 -16.12 17.81
CA SER A 231 16.28 -17.16 18.79
C SER A 231 15.03 -17.86 19.33
N LYS A 232 13.99 -17.10 19.64
CA LYS A 232 12.69 -17.66 20.09
C LYS A 232 11.96 -18.39 18.99
N LYS A 233 12.02 -17.87 17.74
CA LYS A 233 11.35 -18.49 16.59
C LYS A 233 11.91 -19.84 16.20
N TYR A 234 13.23 -19.96 16.21
CA TYR A 234 13.87 -21.15 15.69
C TYR A 234 14.27 -22.15 16.78
N PHE A 235 14.59 -21.66 17.99
CA PHE A 235 15.15 -22.49 19.06
C PHE A 235 14.41 -22.40 20.40
N GLY A 236 13.40 -21.55 20.50
CA GLY A 236 12.58 -21.42 21.71
C GLY A 236 13.29 -20.77 22.90
N VAL A 237 14.49 -20.22 22.72
CA VAL A 237 15.34 -19.64 23.77
C VAL A 237 15.59 -18.14 23.54
N SER A 238 16.06 -17.42 24.55
CA SER A 238 16.52 -16.03 24.36
C SER A 238 17.89 -16.02 23.66
N ALA A 239 18.22 -14.87 23.03
CA ALA A 239 19.49 -14.70 22.33
C ALA A 239 20.74 -14.89 23.23
N SER A 240 20.61 -14.72 24.54
CA SER A 240 21.67 -14.94 25.51
C SER A 240 21.92 -16.43 25.81
N GLN A 241 20.95 -17.31 25.50
CA GLN A 241 20.97 -18.72 25.84
C GLN A 241 21.35 -19.62 24.66
N LEU A 242 21.57 -19.03 23.47
CA LEU A 242 21.94 -19.79 22.27
C LEU A 242 23.21 -20.61 22.49
N THR A 243 23.14 -21.88 22.14
CA THR A 243 24.31 -22.77 22.04
C THR A 243 25.18 -22.42 20.83
N LEU A 244 26.39 -22.99 20.72
CA LEU A 244 27.32 -22.68 19.64
C LEU A 244 26.77 -23.02 18.27
N ASP A 245 26.12 -24.14 18.11
CA ASP A 245 25.51 -24.62 16.87
C ASP A 245 24.27 -23.80 16.47
N GLU A 246 23.42 -23.43 17.43
CA GLU A 246 22.28 -22.52 17.24
C GLU A 246 22.77 -21.13 16.81
N ALA A 247 23.78 -20.59 17.49
CA ALA A 247 24.42 -19.33 17.16
C ALA A 247 25.02 -19.34 15.75
N ALA A 248 25.71 -20.43 15.38
CA ALA A 248 26.26 -20.60 14.04
C ALA A 248 25.17 -20.70 12.96
N THR A 249 24.03 -21.33 13.28
CA THR A 249 22.87 -21.40 12.39
C THR A 249 22.30 -20.03 12.12
N LEU A 250 21.98 -19.22 13.14
CA LEU A 250 21.48 -17.87 12.96
C LEU A 250 22.48 -16.97 12.22
N ALA A 251 23.78 -17.04 12.53
CA ALA A 251 24.80 -16.33 11.78
C ALA A 251 24.85 -16.76 10.30
N GLY A 252 24.58 -18.02 10.02
CA GLY A 252 24.51 -18.56 8.67
C GLY A 252 23.35 -18.00 7.85
N MET A 253 22.21 -17.80 8.48
CA MET A 253 21.00 -17.27 7.84
C MET A 253 21.16 -15.84 7.32
N LEU A 254 22.05 -15.02 7.90
CA LEU A 254 22.28 -13.63 7.47
C LEU A 254 22.70 -13.48 6.00
N LYS A 255 23.27 -14.51 5.40
CA LYS A 255 23.67 -14.52 3.98
C LYS A 255 22.48 -14.68 3.03
N GLY A 256 21.46 -15.43 3.44
CA GLY A 256 20.25 -15.72 2.68
C GLY A 256 19.17 -16.24 3.61
N PRO A 257 18.41 -15.35 4.27
CA PRO A 257 17.53 -15.70 5.38
C PRO A 257 16.43 -16.72 5.02
N GLU A 258 15.94 -16.71 3.78
CA GLU A 258 14.97 -17.71 3.33
C GLU A 258 15.64 -19.00 2.82
N LEU A 259 16.82 -18.87 2.19
CA LEU A 259 17.56 -20.00 1.62
C LEU A 259 18.15 -20.92 2.71
N TYR A 260 18.72 -20.32 3.76
CA TYR A 260 19.36 -21.04 4.86
C TYR A 260 18.48 -21.16 6.10
N ASN A 261 17.16 -21.07 5.91
CA ASN A 261 16.17 -21.19 6.96
C ASN A 261 15.96 -22.67 7.31
N PRO A 262 16.16 -23.08 8.58
CA PRO A 262 16.04 -24.47 8.98
C PRO A 262 14.59 -25.01 8.87
N LEU A 263 13.58 -24.14 8.87
CA LEU A 263 12.19 -24.54 8.64
C LEU A 263 11.89 -24.76 7.15
N ASN A 264 12.69 -24.20 6.24
CA ASN A 264 12.53 -24.37 4.80
C ASN A 264 13.40 -25.53 4.27
N SER A 265 14.65 -25.64 4.75
CA SER A 265 15.61 -26.68 4.35
C SER A 265 16.60 -26.96 5.47
N ILE A 266 16.43 -28.07 6.16
CA ILE A 266 17.37 -28.55 7.19
C ILE A 266 18.77 -28.78 6.58
N GLU A 267 18.84 -29.36 5.37
CA GLU A 267 20.11 -29.68 4.70
C GLU A 267 20.92 -28.42 4.39
N ASP A 268 20.30 -27.41 3.73
CA ASP A 268 20.98 -26.18 3.38
C ASP A 268 21.40 -25.40 4.63
N SER A 269 20.56 -25.38 5.65
CA SER A 269 20.83 -24.74 6.94
C SER A 269 22.01 -25.41 7.66
N THR A 270 22.03 -26.76 7.72
CA THR A 270 23.12 -27.53 8.32
C THR A 270 24.44 -27.28 7.60
N ASN A 271 24.47 -27.37 6.27
CA ASN A 271 25.65 -27.10 5.46
C ASN A 271 26.18 -25.66 5.67
N ARG A 272 25.26 -24.73 5.86
CA ARG A 272 25.62 -23.34 6.11
C ARG A 272 26.11 -23.11 7.53
N ARG A 273 25.51 -23.72 8.56
CA ARG A 273 25.99 -23.76 9.94
C ARG A 273 27.43 -24.25 10.00
N ASP A 274 27.74 -25.38 9.37
CA ASP A 274 29.07 -25.99 9.38
C ASP A 274 30.10 -25.09 8.69
N THR A 275 29.70 -24.37 7.63
CA THR A 275 30.54 -23.30 7.01
C THR A 275 30.85 -22.19 8.00
N VAL A 276 29.88 -21.76 8.85
CA VAL A 276 30.10 -20.75 9.89
C VAL A 276 31.05 -21.26 10.95
N LEU A 277 30.89 -22.48 11.44
CA LEU A 277 31.79 -23.10 12.43
C LEU A 277 33.23 -23.17 11.90
N GLN A 278 33.42 -23.57 10.66
CA GLN A 278 34.76 -23.54 10.00
C GLN A 278 35.35 -22.11 9.95
N ASN A 279 34.50 -21.11 9.69
CA ASN A 279 34.90 -19.71 9.72
C ASN A 279 35.35 -19.27 11.12
N MET A 280 34.67 -19.74 12.17
CA MET A 280 35.02 -19.46 13.56
C MET A 280 36.34 -20.10 13.95
N VAL A 281 36.63 -21.34 13.52
CA VAL A 281 37.96 -21.97 13.68
C VAL A 281 39.03 -21.16 12.95
N ALA A 282 38.80 -20.80 11.69
CA ALA A 282 39.74 -20.03 10.89
C ALA A 282 39.98 -18.61 11.45
N ALA A 283 39.08 -18.06 12.23
CA ALA A 283 39.18 -16.79 12.92
C ALA A 283 39.80 -16.92 14.32
N GLY A 284 39.91 -18.17 14.85
CA GLY A 284 40.49 -18.46 16.18
C GLY A 284 39.52 -18.25 17.34
N TYR A 285 38.23 -18.23 17.08
CA TYR A 285 37.19 -18.13 18.14
C TYR A 285 36.88 -19.47 18.81
N ILE A 286 36.96 -20.56 18.07
CA ILE A 286 36.80 -21.93 18.57
C ILE A 286 37.91 -22.84 18.05
N ASP A 287 38.17 -23.97 18.71
CA ASP A 287 39.04 -25.03 18.24
C ASP A 287 38.26 -26.06 17.41
N LYS A 288 39.01 -27.06 16.86
CA LYS A 288 38.42 -28.11 16.02
C LYS A 288 37.55 -29.08 16.79
N ASP A 289 37.78 -29.27 18.07
CA ASP A 289 37.01 -30.20 18.89
C ASP A 289 35.59 -29.63 19.13
N LYS A 290 35.49 -28.32 19.42
CA LYS A 290 34.23 -27.61 19.51
C LYS A 290 33.49 -27.54 18.15
N GLU A 291 34.20 -27.34 17.04
CA GLU A 291 33.63 -27.41 15.69
C GLU A 291 33.00 -28.77 15.45
N ALA A 292 33.72 -29.88 15.75
CA ALA A 292 33.21 -31.22 15.53
C ALA A 292 32.00 -31.55 16.42
N GLU A 293 32.01 -31.10 17.68
CA GLU A 293 30.89 -31.24 18.61
C GLU A 293 29.64 -30.54 18.08
N ALA A 294 29.77 -29.24 17.76
CA ALA A 294 28.65 -28.42 17.28
C ALA A 294 28.13 -28.86 15.89
N SER A 295 29.01 -29.31 14.98
CA SER A 295 28.60 -29.88 13.69
C SER A 295 27.87 -31.20 13.81
N GLY A 296 28.13 -31.96 14.90
CA GLY A 296 27.49 -33.25 15.18
C GLY A 296 26.06 -33.14 15.73
N VAL A 297 25.62 -31.97 16.11
CA VAL A 297 24.29 -31.76 16.67
C VAL A 297 23.21 -31.88 15.58
N ASP A 298 22.16 -32.67 15.85
CA ASP A 298 21.00 -32.80 14.97
C ASP A 298 20.11 -31.53 15.06
N MET A 299 20.17 -30.70 14.02
CA MET A 299 19.44 -29.44 13.94
C MET A 299 17.92 -29.63 14.06
N ALA A 300 17.36 -30.70 13.49
CA ALA A 300 15.92 -30.92 13.50
C ALA A 300 15.38 -31.13 14.95
N SER A 301 16.20 -31.69 15.82
CA SER A 301 15.83 -31.92 17.21
C SER A 301 15.84 -30.68 18.09
N GLN A 302 16.48 -29.61 17.63
CA GLN A 302 16.60 -28.34 18.36
C GLN A 302 15.52 -27.32 17.98
N LEU A 303 14.83 -27.53 16.86
CA LEU A 303 13.83 -26.57 16.38
C LEU A 303 12.64 -26.52 17.33
N GLN A 304 12.43 -25.36 17.94
CA GLN A 304 11.30 -25.09 18.82
C GLN A 304 10.83 -23.66 18.61
N ASP A 305 9.56 -23.50 18.23
CA ASP A 305 8.93 -22.19 18.07
C ASP A 305 8.26 -21.75 19.37
N ALA A 306 8.91 -20.84 20.10
CA ALA A 306 8.34 -20.14 21.24
C ALA A 306 8.13 -18.64 20.94
N TYR A 307 8.16 -18.27 19.66
CA TYR A 307 7.89 -16.90 19.22
C TYR A 307 6.38 -16.67 19.12
N GLU A 308 5.81 -16.07 20.13
CA GLU A 308 4.37 -15.76 20.16
C GLU A 308 3.92 -14.76 19.09
N GLY A 309 4.84 -14.28 18.24
CA GLY A 309 4.62 -13.15 17.37
C GLY A 309 4.47 -11.88 18.18
N LYS A 310 4.83 -10.73 17.66
CA LYS A 310 4.35 -9.49 18.27
C LYS A 310 2.87 -9.44 17.97
N VAL A 311 2.02 -9.31 19.01
CA VAL A 311 0.66 -8.80 18.83
C VAL A 311 0.83 -7.55 17.99
N SER A 312 0.40 -7.63 16.75
CA SER A 312 0.69 -6.59 15.78
C SER A 312 -0.04 -5.34 16.24
N ASP A 313 0.69 -4.36 16.79
CA ASP A 313 0.15 -3.02 17.02
C ASP A 313 -0.26 -2.33 15.71
N TYR A 314 -0.16 -3.03 14.59
CA TYR A 314 -0.66 -2.65 13.26
C TYR A 314 -2.17 -2.90 13.18
N ARG A 315 -2.92 -2.30 14.14
CA ARG A 315 -4.34 -2.57 14.40
C ARG A 315 -5.25 -2.25 13.23
N TYR A 316 -4.91 -1.26 12.45
CA TYR A 316 -5.72 -0.70 11.39
C TYR A 316 -4.94 -0.69 10.06
N PRO A 317 -4.71 -1.86 9.44
CA PRO A 317 -3.80 -1.98 8.29
C PRO A 317 -4.12 -1.02 7.14
N SER A 318 -5.36 -0.96 6.69
CA SER A 318 -5.76 -0.06 5.59
C SER A 318 -5.54 1.42 5.92
N TYR A 319 -5.77 1.82 7.17
CA TYR A 319 -5.56 3.19 7.60
C TYR A 319 -4.07 3.52 7.70
N PHE A 320 -3.28 2.64 8.30
CA PHE A 320 -1.85 2.84 8.48
C PHE A 320 -1.10 2.81 7.14
N ASP A 321 -1.50 1.95 6.21
CA ASP A 321 -0.98 1.96 4.84
C ASP A 321 -1.27 3.29 4.13
N ALA A 322 -2.46 3.84 4.30
CA ALA A 322 -2.82 5.14 3.74
C ALA A 322 -2.00 6.29 4.37
N VAL A 323 -1.75 6.24 5.68
CA VAL A 323 -0.86 7.19 6.37
C VAL A 323 0.56 7.13 5.82
N VAL A 324 1.10 5.92 5.60
CA VAL A 324 2.44 5.74 5.00
C VAL A 324 2.48 6.30 3.58
N ASN A 325 1.45 6.04 2.77
CA ASN A 325 1.35 6.59 1.40
C ASN A 325 1.34 8.12 1.42
N GLU A 326 0.51 8.73 2.27
CA GLU A 326 0.45 10.19 2.38
C GLU A 326 1.78 10.79 2.87
N ALA A 327 2.47 10.12 3.81
CA ALA A 327 3.78 10.58 4.28
C ALA A 327 4.84 10.56 3.16
N ILE A 328 4.78 9.57 2.27
CA ILE A 328 5.66 9.48 1.10
C ILE A 328 5.29 10.57 0.07
N GLU A 329 4.02 10.66 -0.31
CA GLU A 329 3.57 11.50 -1.43
C GLU A 329 3.58 12.99 -1.11
N LYS A 330 3.10 13.38 0.08
CA LYS A 330 2.94 14.79 0.46
C LYS A 330 4.12 15.35 1.25
N TYR A 331 4.77 14.52 2.06
CA TYR A 331 5.83 14.98 2.98
C TYR A 331 7.23 14.56 2.55
N ASN A 332 7.38 13.86 1.41
CA ASN A 332 8.64 13.41 0.80
C ASN A 332 9.50 12.55 1.75
N LEU A 333 8.89 11.80 2.63
CA LEU A 333 9.55 10.79 3.45
C LEU A 333 9.69 9.50 2.66
N THR A 334 10.74 8.71 2.93
CA THR A 334 10.83 7.36 2.40
C THR A 334 10.12 6.38 3.33
N GLU A 335 9.68 5.25 2.79
CA GLU A 335 9.07 4.19 3.60
C GLU A 335 10.03 3.72 4.70
N GLU A 336 11.32 3.58 4.38
CA GLU A 336 12.37 3.21 5.33
C GLU A 336 12.50 4.22 6.47
N GLU A 337 12.41 5.53 6.16
CA GLU A 337 12.43 6.57 7.20
C GLU A 337 11.21 6.49 8.10
N ILE A 338 10.02 6.35 7.51
CA ILE A 338 8.76 6.27 8.24
C ILE A 338 8.77 5.09 9.20
N VAL A 339 9.22 3.93 8.75
CA VAL A 339 9.23 2.70 9.53
C VAL A 339 10.34 2.71 10.60
N ASN A 340 11.52 3.27 10.27
CA ASN A 340 12.73 3.07 11.07
C ASN A 340 13.13 4.22 11.98
N ASN A 341 12.63 5.45 11.77
CA ASN A 341 13.11 6.62 12.50
C ASN A 341 12.33 6.93 13.80
N GLY A 342 11.37 6.07 14.17
CA GLY A 342 10.63 6.25 15.42
C GLY A 342 9.79 7.53 15.42
N TYR A 343 9.15 7.83 14.30
CA TYR A 343 8.28 9.00 14.18
C TYR A 343 7.05 8.89 15.08
N ARG A 344 6.47 10.02 15.41
CA ARG A 344 5.16 10.16 16.02
C ARG A 344 4.26 10.81 14.98
N ILE A 345 3.35 10.04 14.40
CA ILE A 345 2.47 10.50 13.33
C ILE A 345 1.08 10.71 13.90
N TYR A 346 0.66 11.94 13.97
CA TYR A 346 -0.67 12.34 14.43
C TYR A 346 -1.61 12.41 13.25
N THR A 347 -2.80 11.84 13.42
CA THR A 347 -3.73 11.62 12.30
C THR A 347 -5.13 12.11 12.63
N GLU A 348 -5.99 12.11 11.61
CA GLU A 348 -7.42 12.37 11.70
C GLU A 348 -8.24 11.11 12.09
N LEU A 349 -7.59 10.01 12.40
CA LEU A 349 -8.23 8.74 12.77
C LEU A 349 -9.21 8.91 13.92
N ASP A 350 -10.42 8.39 13.75
CA ASP A 350 -11.35 8.11 14.85
C ASP A 350 -11.37 6.60 15.07
N GLN A 351 -10.86 6.15 16.22
CA GLN A 351 -10.72 4.72 16.48
C GLN A 351 -12.08 4.01 16.57
N ASN A 352 -13.17 4.71 16.94
CA ASN A 352 -14.51 4.12 16.96
C ASN A 352 -15.00 3.86 15.54
N TYR A 353 -14.83 4.84 14.62
CA TYR A 353 -15.20 4.64 13.22
C TYR A 353 -14.41 3.49 12.61
N GLN A 354 -13.09 3.53 12.79
CA GLN A 354 -12.18 2.56 12.18
C GLN A 354 -12.42 1.14 12.68
N ALA A 355 -12.57 0.96 13.99
CA ALA A 355 -12.81 -0.36 14.58
C ALA A 355 -14.15 -0.95 14.09
N ASN A 356 -15.22 -0.15 14.10
CA ASN A 356 -16.53 -0.60 13.63
C ASN A 356 -16.52 -0.95 12.14
N MET A 357 -15.87 -0.14 11.30
CA MET A 357 -15.70 -0.45 9.87
C MET A 357 -14.93 -1.76 9.67
N GLN A 358 -13.86 -1.97 10.43
CA GLN A 358 -13.01 -3.15 10.32
C GLN A 358 -13.75 -4.43 10.69
N VAL A 359 -14.52 -4.43 11.78
CA VAL A 359 -15.34 -5.58 12.20
C VAL A 359 -16.30 -6.03 11.09
N ILE A 360 -16.91 -5.08 10.36
CA ILE A 360 -17.79 -5.41 9.23
C ILE A 360 -17.01 -6.12 8.12
N TYR A 361 -15.80 -5.66 7.82
CA TYR A 361 -14.95 -6.24 6.79
C TYR A 361 -14.30 -7.57 7.18
N GLU A 362 -14.20 -7.86 8.48
CA GLU A 362 -13.78 -9.16 9.01
C GLU A 362 -14.88 -10.23 8.88
N ASN A 363 -16.14 -9.81 8.76
CA ASN A 363 -17.24 -10.72 8.48
C ASN A 363 -17.37 -10.99 6.97
N THR A 364 -16.57 -11.93 6.47
CA THR A 364 -16.52 -12.28 5.04
C THR A 364 -17.84 -12.78 4.47
N ALA A 365 -18.77 -13.26 5.30
CA ALA A 365 -20.08 -13.71 4.88
C ALA A 365 -20.99 -12.57 4.34
N LEU A 366 -20.64 -11.31 4.61
CA LEU A 366 -21.34 -10.15 4.05
C LEU A 366 -20.94 -9.87 2.59
N PHE A 367 -19.86 -10.45 2.11
CA PHE A 367 -19.31 -10.17 0.79
C PHE A 367 -19.63 -11.32 -0.18
N PRO A 368 -20.07 -11.00 -1.41
CA PRO A 368 -20.31 -12.01 -2.43
C PRO A 368 -19.07 -12.86 -2.69
N THR A 369 -19.28 -14.16 -2.90
CA THR A 369 -18.23 -15.12 -3.17
C THR A 369 -18.49 -15.80 -4.51
N ALA A 370 -17.48 -15.86 -5.36
CA ALA A 370 -17.51 -16.56 -6.65
C ALA A 370 -17.49 -18.08 -6.43
N GLU A 371 -17.81 -18.86 -7.48
CA GLU A 371 -17.86 -20.33 -7.40
C GLU A 371 -16.51 -20.97 -7.04
N ASP A 372 -15.40 -20.31 -7.36
CA ASP A 372 -14.05 -20.77 -7.02
C ASP A 372 -13.62 -20.42 -5.58
N GLY A 373 -14.50 -19.79 -4.80
CA GLY A 373 -14.23 -19.35 -3.43
C GLY A 373 -13.64 -17.96 -3.30
N THR A 374 -13.37 -17.25 -4.40
CA THR A 374 -12.85 -15.87 -4.36
C THR A 374 -13.95 -14.91 -3.85
N HIS A 375 -13.64 -14.13 -2.81
CA HIS A 375 -14.51 -13.08 -2.32
C HIS A 375 -14.44 -11.83 -3.19
N ALA A 376 -15.57 -11.13 -3.32
CA ALA A 376 -15.57 -9.77 -3.83
C ALA A 376 -14.78 -8.87 -2.86
N GLU A 377 -14.01 -7.94 -3.42
CA GLU A 377 -13.27 -6.93 -2.68
C GLU A 377 -14.11 -5.67 -2.46
N SER A 378 -13.70 -4.87 -1.50
CA SER A 378 -14.41 -3.66 -1.14
C SER A 378 -13.49 -2.57 -0.61
N GLY A 379 -13.94 -1.33 -0.74
CA GLY A 379 -13.28 -0.17 -0.16
C GLY A 379 -14.27 0.83 0.41
N SER A 380 -14.03 1.28 1.64
CA SER A 380 -14.87 2.27 2.33
C SER A 380 -14.05 3.37 2.98
N VAL A 381 -14.58 4.57 2.95
CA VAL A 381 -14.03 5.78 3.57
C VAL A 381 -15.10 6.49 4.37
N ALA A 382 -14.77 6.91 5.59
CA ALA A 382 -15.53 7.87 6.37
C ALA A 382 -14.71 9.16 6.51
N LEU A 383 -15.21 10.27 5.96
CA LEU A 383 -14.51 11.55 5.86
C LEU A 383 -15.32 12.67 6.53
N GLU A 384 -14.67 13.52 7.30
CA GLU A 384 -15.28 14.73 7.84
C GLU A 384 -15.38 15.82 6.77
N PRO A 385 -16.59 16.27 6.41
CA PRO A 385 -16.76 17.17 5.26
C PRO A 385 -16.21 18.57 5.47
N LYS A 386 -16.03 19.02 6.72
CA LYS A 386 -15.54 20.38 7.03
C LYS A 386 -14.03 20.50 6.91
N THR A 387 -13.29 19.50 7.34
CA THR A 387 -11.82 19.53 7.34
C THR A 387 -11.19 18.71 6.22
N GLY A 388 -11.86 17.66 5.75
CA GLY A 388 -11.31 16.65 4.87
C GLY A 388 -10.55 15.56 5.62
N GLY A 389 -10.59 15.58 6.96
CA GLY A 389 -9.97 14.55 7.78
C GLY A 389 -10.61 13.18 7.57
N VAL A 390 -9.80 12.18 7.20
CA VAL A 390 -10.28 10.80 7.04
C VAL A 390 -10.35 10.14 8.42
N ARG A 391 -11.58 9.91 8.89
CA ARG A 391 -11.87 9.35 10.21
C ARG A 391 -11.72 7.83 10.25
N GLY A 392 -11.98 7.18 9.13
CA GLY A 392 -11.85 5.73 8.98
C GLY A 392 -11.69 5.33 7.53
N VAL A 393 -10.92 4.26 7.29
CA VAL A 393 -10.75 3.65 5.97
C VAL A 393 -10.51 2.15 6.09
N VAL A 394 -11.26 1.37 5.34
CA VAL A 394 -11.01 -0.05 5.13
C VAL A 394 -11.00 -0.31 3.64
N GLY A 395 -9.95 -0.92 3.16
CA GLY A 395 -9.71 -1.07 1.72
C GLY A 395 -9.50 -2.50 1.27
N ARG A 396 -9.86 -3.48 2.08
CA ARG A 396 -9.79 -4.89 1.70
C ARG A 396 -10.67 -5.74 2.61
N VAL A 397 -11.33 -6.74 2.03
CA VAL A 397 -12.07 -7.76 2.77
C VAL A 397 -11.07 -8.71 3.43
N ALA A 398 -11.31 -9.12 4.67
CA ALA A 398 -10.47 -10.08 5.36
C ALA A 398 -10.47 -11.42 4.61
N GLY A 399 -9.29 -11.96 4.35
CA GLY A 399 -9.10 -13.25 3.67
C GLY A 399 -8.09 -14.11 4.41
N ASP A 400 -7.82 -15.32 3.88
CA ASP A 400 -6.80 -16.24 4.41
C ASP A 400 -5.38 -15.66 4.33
N ASP A 401 -5.14 -14.72 3.44
CA ASP A 401 -3.92 -13.92 3.38
C ASP A 401 -3.94 -12.92 4.55
N LYS A 402 -3.23 -13.26 5.60
CA LYS A 402 -3.03 -12.39 6.77
C LYS A 402 -2.70 -10.98 6.30
N ALA A 403 -3.32 -9.99 6.91
CA ALA A 403 -3.11 -8.57 6.62
C ALA A 403 -1.60 -8.25 6.64
N GLY A 404 -0.97 -8.31 5.47
CA GLY A 404 0.44 -7.98 5.29
C GLY A 404 0.63 -6.48 5.39
N PHE A 405 1.86 -6.06 5.66
CA PHE A 405 2.26 -4.67 5.56
C PHE A 405 2.21 -4.23 4.10
N ARG A 406 1.55 -3.09 3.79
CA ARG A 406 1.48 -2.47 2.46
C ARG A 406 0.67 -3.27 1.42
N ASN A 407 -0.46 -3.81 1.84
CA ASN A 407 -1.41 -4.42 0.91
C ASN A 407 -2.10 -3.36 0.03
N PHE A 408 -2.59 -3.80 -1.14
CA PHE A 408 -3.39 -2.94 -2.01
C PHE A 408 -4.67 -2.48 -1.29
N ASN A 409 -4.92 -1.19 -1.28
CA ASN A 409 -6.03 -0.54 -0.58
C ASN A 409 -7.09 -0.07 -1.59
N TYR A 410 -8.17 -0.83 -1.74
CA TYR A 410 -9.25 -0.49 -2.67
C TYR A 410 -9.97 0.83 -2.34
N ALA A 411 -9.91 1.30 -1.09
CA ALA A 411 -10.51 2.57 -0.72
C ALA A 411 -9.73 3.79 -1.25
N THR A 412 -8.41 3.68 -1.42
CA THR A 412 -7.54 4.82 -1.77
C THR A 412 -6.82 4.67 -3.10
N GLN A 413 -6.56 3.44 -3.55
CA GLN A 413 -5.71 3.15 -4.73
C GLN A 413 -6.50 2.59 -5.91
N SER A 414 -7.77 2.21 -5.72
CA SER A 414 -8.57 1.65 -6.80
C SER A 414 -8.83 2.67 -7.91
N LYS A 415 -9.01 2.14 -9.11
CA LYS A 415 -9.43 2.86 -10.32
C LYS A 415 -10.66 2.16 -10.86
N ARG A 416 -11.84 2.57 -10.37
CA ARG A 416 -13.11 1.91 -10.70
C ARG A 416 -14.09 2.90 -11.30
N SER A 417 -14.98 2.42 -12.17
CA SER A 417 -16.04 3.25 -12.71
C SER A 417 -16.99 3.70 -11.59
N PRO A 418 -17.27 5.01 -11.45
CA PRO A 418 -18.22 5.51 -10.46
C PRO A 418 -19.68 5.15 -10.77
N GLY A 419 -19.96 4.68 -11.97
CA GLY A 419 -21.32 4.48 -12.43
C GLY A 419 -22.20 5.72 -12.19
N SER A 420 -23.42 5.50 -11.76
CA SER A 420 -24.38 6.59 -11.51
C SER A 420 -24.05 7.51 -10.34
N THR A 421 -23.02 7.22 -9.51
CA THR A 421 -22.61 8.16 -8.47
C THR A 421 -21.97 9.43 -9.04
N ILE A 422 -21.63 9.43 -10.32
CA ILE A 422 -21.12 10.62 -11.02
C ILE A 422 -22.22 11.64 -11.34
N LYS A 423 -23.50 11.22 -11.43
CA LYS A 423 -24.63 12.07 -11.87
C LYS A 423 -24.78 13.37 -11.07
N PRO A 424 -24.69 13.37 -9.73
CA PRO A 424 -24.72 14.63 -8.98
C PRO A 424 -23.61 15.60 -9.40
N LEU A 425 -22.41 15.09 -9.73
CA LEU A 425 -21.22 15.89 -10.00
C LEU A 425 -21.24 16.50 -11.41
N VAL A 426 -21.58 15.71 -12.44
CA VAL A 426 -21.41 16.12 -13.86
C VAL A 426 -22.73 16.42 -14.57
N VAL A 427 -23.88 15.98 -14.04
CA VAL A 427 -25.21 16.17 -14.67
C VAL A 427 -26.01 17.22 -13.97
N TYR A 428 -26.38 16.95 -12.71
CA TYR A 428 -27.39 17.76 -12.02
C TYR A 428 -26.82 19.02 -11.38
N THR A 429 -25.58 19.02 -10.93
CA THR A 429 -24.93 20.26 -10.47
C THR A 429 -24.88 21.32 -11.57
N PRO A 430 -24.39 21.05 -12.80
CA PRO A 430 -24.47 22.02 -13.90
C PRO A 430 -25.89 22.46 -14.26
N ALA A 431 -26.87 21.56 -14.15
CA ALA A 431 -28.28 21.90 -14.41
C ALA A 431 -28.81 22.92 -13.38
N VAL A 432 -28.53 22.68 -12.10
CA VAL A 432 -28.89 23.61 -11.01
C VAL A 432 -28.17 24.93 -11.14
N GLU A 433 -26.88 24.95 -11.52
CA GLU A 433 -26.10 26.17 -11.80
C GLU A 433 -26.64 26.95 -12.99
N ALA A 434 -27.19 26.25 -14.01
CA ALA A 434 -27.88 26.88 -15.13
C ALA A 434 -29.26 27.47 -14.77
N GLY A 435 -29.67 27.37 -13.49
CA GLY A 435 -30.90 27.92 -12.97
C GLY A 435 -32.13 27.00 -13.16
N TRP A 436 -31.96 25.73 -13.48
CA TRP A 436 -33.07 24.82 -13.63
C TRP A 436 -33.79 24.60 -12.29
N PRO A 437 -35.11 24.67 -12.25
CA PRO A 437 -35.88 24.34 -11.04
C PRO A 437 -35.80 22.83 -10.77
N LEU A 438 -35.84 22.41 -9.50
CA LEU A 438 -35.70 21.01 -9.10
C LEU A 438 -36.83 20.12 -9.64
N ASN A 439 -37.99 20.70 -9.92
CA ASN A 439 -39.16 20.03 -10.52
C ASN A 439 -39.22 20.22 -12.05
N LYS A 440 -38.14 20.63 -12.72
CA LYS A 440 -38.13 20.65 -14.19
C LYS A 440 -38.37 19.24 -14.70
N GLU A 441 -39.39 19.10 -15.58
CA GLU A 441 -39.65 17.85 -16.27
C GLU A 441 -38.51 17.55 -17.24
N LEU A 442 -37.94 16.37 -17.15
CA LEU A 442 -36.86 15.87 -17.98
C LEU A 442 -37.38 14.75 -18.86
N ASP A 443 -36.92 14.73 -20.11
CA ASP A 443 -37.23 13.70 -21.09
C ASP A 443 -36.73 12.31 -20.64
N ASN A 444 -37.62 11.34 -20.60
CA ASN A 444 -37.34 9.96 -20.16
C ASN A 444 -37.79 8.93 -21.24
N HIS A 445 -37.77 9.35 -22.52
CA HIS A 445 -38.00 8.43 -23.62
C HIS A 445 -36.69 7.74 -24.01
N THR A 446 -36.78 6.49 -24.49
CA THR A 446 -35.64 5.78 -25.09
C THR A 446 -35.04 6.61 -26.23
N MET A 447 -33.74 6.86 -26.18
CA MET A 447 -33.04 7.76 -27.08
C MET A 447 -31.89 7.05 -27.78
N GLU A 448 -31.72 7.41 -29.06
CA GLU A 448 -30.56 7.00 -29.87
C GLU A 448 -29.79 8.25 -30.31
N TYR A 449 -28.48 8.24 -30.06
CA TYR A 449 -27.57 9.32 -30.45
C TYR A 449 -26.48 8.77 -31.39
N GLY A 450 -26.79 8.67 -32.68
CA GLY A 450 -25.96 7.91 -33.64
C GLY A 450 -25.95 6.43 -33.26
N ASP A 451 -24.77 5.88 -33.02
CA ASP A 451 -24.62 4.47 -32.59
C ASP A 451 -24.78 4.26 -31.07
N TYR A 452 -24.89 5.35 -30.30
CA TYR A 452 -25.07 5.27 -28.84
C TYR A 452 -26.55 5.14 -28.49
N LYS A 453 -26.88 3.97 -27.96
CA LYS A 453 -28.23 3.67 -27.43
C LYS A 453 -28.15 3.70 -25.91
N VAL A 454 -29.13 4.37 -25.29
CA VAL A 454 -29.27 4.43 -23.83
C VAL A 454 -30.68 4.02 -23.44
N ASP A 455 -30.77 3.27 -22.35
CA ASP A 455 -32.02 2.92 -21.69
C ASP A 455 -31.85 3.03 -20.16
N ASN A 456 -32.95 3.04 -19.43
CA ASN A 456 -32.91 2.95 -18.00
C ASN A 456 -32.47 1.55 -17.55
N TYR A 457 -31.80 1.46 -16.39
CA TYR A 457 -31.31 0.18 -15.86
C TYR A 457 -32.41 -0.89 -15.84
N ALA A 458 -32.07 -2.10 -16.27
CA ALA A 458 -33.00 -3.23 -16.40
C ALA A 458 -34.27 -2.94 -17.24
N GLY A 459 -34.25 -1.93 -18.14
CA GLY A 459 -35.38 -1.55 -18.98
C GLY A 459 -36.57 -1.02 -18.20
N ILE A 460 -36.37 -0.47 -17.02
CA ILE A 460 -37.43 0.10 -16.18
C ILE A 460 -38.16 1.20 -16.95
N LYS A 461 -39.45 0.99 -17.22
CA LYS A 461 -40.32 1.96 -17.87
C LYS A 461 -41.03 2.77 -16.80
N THR A 462 -40.78 4.07 -16.81
CA THR A 462 -41.45 5.06 -15.98
C THR A 462 -42.23 6.05 -16.85
N SER A 463 -42.72 7.14 -16.28
CA SER A 463 -43.33 8.22 -17.04
C SER A 463 -42.40 8.73 -18.15
N PRO A 464 -42.91 9.10 -19.34
CA PRO A 464 -42.11 9.67 -20.43
C PRO A 464 -41.43 11.00 -20.06
N GLU A 465 -41.92 11.69 -19.06
CA GLU A 465 -41.32 12.86 -18.46
C GLU A 465 -41.29 12.68 -16.93
N VAL A 466 -40.20 13.08 -16.29
CA VAL A 466 -39.99 12.95 -14.84
C VAL A 466 -39.37 14.21 -14.27
N PRO A 467 -39.78 14.67 -13.08
CA PRO A 467 -39.11 15.81 -12.45
C PRO A 467 -37.67 15.49 -12.10
N MET A 468 -36.80 16.52 -12.22
CA MET A 468 -35.35 16.38 -12.05
C MET A 468 -34.98 15.75 -10.70
N TYR A 469 -35.64 16.11 -9.60
CA TYR A 469 -35.37 15.51 -8.29
C TYR A 469 -35.64 14.00 -8.25
N GLN A 470 -36.71 13.57 -8.93
CA GLN A 470 -37.06 12.15 -9.05
C GLN A 470 -36.09 11.41 -9.94
N ALA A 471 -35.69 11.98 -11.09
CA ALA A 471 -34.73 11.42 -12.00
C ALA A 471 -33.37 11.15 -11.30
N LEU A 472 -32.95 12.06 -10.40
CA LEU A 472 -31.74 11.88 -9.58
C LEU A 472 -31.94 10.76 -8.54
N ALA A 473 -33.01 10.79 -7.76
CA ALA A 473 -33.25 9.84 -6.66
C ALA A 473 -33.44 8.41 -7.17
N GLU A 474 -34.17 8.22 -8.25
CA GLU A 474 -34.39 6.94 -8.92
C GLU A 474 -33.25 6.55 -9.86
N SER A 475 -32.24 7.42 -10.01
CA SER A 475 -31.05 7.13 -10.80
C SER A 475 -31.30 6.86 -12.30
N LEU A 476 -32.32 7.49 -12.89
CA LEU A 476 -32.70 7.25 -14.28
C LEU A 476 -31.59 7.68 -15.24
N ASN A 477 -31.30 6.85 -16.26
CA ASN A 477 -30.22 7.08 -17.22
C ASN A 477 -30.64 8.03 -18.34
N LEU A 478 -31.85 7.85 -18.87
CA LEU A 478 -32.37 8.63 -19.98
C LEU A 478 -32.40 10.14 -19.66
N PRO A 479 -33.01 10.58 -18.52
CA PRO A 479 -32.99 11.99 -18.14
C PRO A 479 -31.58 12.53 -17.90
N ALA A 480 -30.66 11.71 -17.36
CA ALA A 480 -29.27 12.14 -17.13
C ALA A 480 -28.54 12.46 -18.43
N VAL A 481 -28.63 11.56 -19.42
CA VAL A 481 -28.02 11.76 -20.74
C VAL A 481 -28.67 12.93 -21.50
N ALA A 482 -30.00 13.03 -21.47
CA ALA A 482 -30.73 14.16 -22.05
C ALA A 482 -30.29 15.50 -21.46
N THR A 483 -30.11 15.57 -20.12
CA THR A 483 -29.63 16.76 -19.42
C THR A 483 -28.24 17.19 -19.90
N VAL A 484 -27.27 16.26 -19.98
CA VAL A 484 -25.91 16.58 -20.48
C VAL A 484 -25.95 17.05 -21.94
N LYS A 485 -26.82 16.43 -22.78
CA LYS A 485 -26.98 16.85 -24.16
C LYS A 485 -27.55 18.28 -24.25
N GLU A 486 -28.57 18.61 -23.46
CA GLU A 486 -29.21 19.94 -23.48
C GLU A 486 -28.26 21.02 -22.95
N LEU A 487 -27.51 20.75 -21.87
CA LEU A 487 -26.57 21.68 -21.25
C LEU A 487 -25.26 21.85 -22.04
N GLY A 488 -24.89 20.85 -22.81
CA GLY A 488 -23.59 20.72 -23.46
C GLY A 488 -22.59 19.94 -22.62
N ILE A 489 -21.87 19.04 -23.30
CA ILE A 489 -20.90 18.12 -22.70
C ILE A 489 -19.75 18.82 -21.94
N ASP A 490 -19.34 20.01 -22.43
CA ASP A 490 -18.27 20.78 -21.83
C ASP A 490 -18.59 21.15 -20.37
N LYS A 491 -19.82 21.51 -20.07
CA LYS A 491 -20.25 21.81 -18.70
C LYS A 491 -20.17 20.60 -17.77
N ALA A 492 -20.45 19.40 -18.28
CA ALA A 492 -20.30 18.18 -17.51
C ALA A 492 -18.83 17.93 -17.15
N PHE A 493 -17.91 18.10 -18.10
CA PHE A 493 -16.47 17.96 -17.90
C PHE A 493 -15.93 19.01 -16.93
N GLU A 494 -16.24 20.30 -17.16
CA GLU A 494 -15.84 21.41 -16.27
C GLU A 494 -16.32 21.18 -14.84
N SER A 495 -17.53 20.68 -14.66
CA SER A 495 -18.06 20.36 -13.34
C SER A 495 -17.30 19.18 -12.70
N GLY A 496 -17.10 18.10 -13.43
CA GLY A 496 -16.34 16.95 -12.92
C GLY A 496 -14.91 17.30 -12.49
N GLU A 497 -14.21 18.12 -13.29
CA GLU A 497 -12.86 18.59 -12.97
C GLU A 497 -12.86 19.51 -11.72
N ARG A 498 -13.88 20.34 -11.53
CA ARG A 498 -14.02 21.15 -10.32
C ARG A 498 -14.15 20.30 -9.06
N PHE A 499 -14.88 19.16 -9.14
CA PHE A 499 -15.01 18.17 -8.07
C PHE A 499 -13.80 17.24 -7.94
N GLY A 500 -12.72 17.48 -8.70
CA GLY A 500 -11.46 16.74 -8.57
C GLY A 500 -11.41 15.43 -9.34
N LEU A 501 -12.36 15.15 -10.25
CA LEU A 501 -12.28 13.98 -11.12
C LEU A 501 -11.20 14.20 -12.19
N ASN A 502 -10.40 13.17 -12.47
CA ASN A 502 -9.43 13.22 -13.56
C ASN A 502 -10.10 12.82 -14.89
N LEU A 503 -10.48 13.82 -15.66
CA LEU A 503 -11.15 13.61 -16.96
C LEU A 503 -10.23 13.83 -18.16
N THR A 504 -8.92 13.98 -17.96
CA THR A 504 -7.95 14.33 -19.02
C THR A 504 -7.93 13.34 -20.17
N ASN A 505 -8.09 12.05 -19.88
CA ASN A 505 -8.06 10.96 -20.87
C ASN A 505 -9.45 10.34 -21.13
N VAL A 506 -10.51 11.01 -20.67
CA VAL A 506 -11.89 10.53 -20.87
C VAL A 506 -12.42 11.07 -22.20
N ASP A 507 -12.99 10.21 -23.01
CA ASP A 507 -13.62 10.60 -24.26
C ASP A 507 -14.79 11.55 -24.02
N ARG A 508 -14.85 12.65 -24.80
CA ARG A 508 -15.93 13.65 -24.68
C ARG A 508 -17.20 13.17 -25.37
N VAL A 509 -17.82 12.16 -24.76
CA VAL A 509 -19.07 11.54 -25.23
C VAL A 509 -20.15 11.59 -24.15
N LEU A 510 -21.42 11.47 -24.53
CA LEU A 510 -22.55 11.54 -23.61
C LEU A 510 -22.52 10.47 -22.52
N GLY A 511 -21.78 9.39 -22.71
CA GLY A 511 -21.58 8.32 -21.72
C GLY A 511 -20.97 8.78 -20.41
N VAL A 512 -20.29 9.95 -20.39
CA VAL A 512 -19.80 10.56 -19.14
C VAL A 512 -20.91 10.79 -18.13
N ALA A 513 -22.14 11.03 -18.57
CA ALA A 513 -23.32 11.18 -17.69
C ALA A 513 -23.58 9.95 -16.80
N LEU A 514 -23.10 8.79 -17.21
CA LEU A 514 -23.26 7.49 -16.55
C LEU A 514 -21.96 6.94 -15.96
N GLY A 515 -20.86 7.71 -16.02
CA GLY A 515 -19.55 7.31 -15.55
C GLY A 515 -18.65 6.63 -16.58
N GLY A 516 -19.09 6.61 -17.86
CA GLY A 516 -18.31 5.98 -18.96
C GLY A 516 -16.91 6.58 -19.09
N GLY A 517 -15.88 5.74 -19.05
CA GLY A 517 -14.47 6.12 -19.17
C GLY A 517 -13.86 6.81 -17.93
N VAL A 518 -14.66 7.08 -16.90
CA VAL A 518 -14.19 7.73 -15.65
C VAL A 518 -13.72 6.67 -14.67
N GLU A 519 -12.53 6.89 -14.11
CA GLU A 519 -11.95 6.06 -13.04
C GLU A 519 -11.78 6.88 -11.76
N THR A 520 -12.14 6.28 -10.63
CA THR A 520 -12.10 6.94 -9.32
C THR A 520 -11.89 5.93 -8.19
N SER A 521 -11.71 6.44 -6.96
CA SER A 521 -11.65 5.65 -5.73
C SER A 521 -12.68 6.12 -4.71
N PRO A 522 -13.03 5.29 -3.70
CA PRO A 522 -13.88 5.70 -2.59
C PRO A 522 -13.41 7.00 -1.91
N LEU A 523 -12.11 7.18 -1.70
CA LEU A 523 -11.54 8.40 -1.11
C LEU A 523 -11.81 9.64 -1.99
N GLN A 524 -11.58 9.52 -3.29
CA GLN A 524 -11.81 10.63 -4.21
C GLN A 524 -13.29 11.01 -4.28
N MET A 525 -14.18 10.02 -4.29
CA MET A 525 -15.62 10.27 -4.28
C MET A 525 -16.11 10.83 -2.94
N ALA A 526 -15.57 10.37 -1.80
CA ALA A 526 -15.87 10.96 -0.50
C ALA A 526 -15.48 12.44 -0.45
N GLN A 527 -14.31 12.80 -0.97
CA GLN A 527 -13.85 14.19 -1.08
C GLN A 527 -14.78 15.04 -1.96
N ALA A 528 -15.18 14.52 -3.12
CA ALA A 528 -16.08 15.24 -4.04
C ALA A 528 -17.44 15.50 -3.39
N TYR A 529 -18.03 14.49 -2.73
CA TYR A 529 -19.33 14.63 -2.05
C TYR A 529 -19.28 15.47 -0.78
N ALA A 530 -18.11 15.63 -0.16
CA ALA A 530 -17.92 16.55 0.96
C ALA A 530 -18.31 17.99 0.60
N ALA A 531 -18.18 18.40 -0.66
CA ALA A 531 -18.61 19.69 -1.11
C ALA A 531 -20.12 19.95 -0.91
N PHE A 532 -20.97 18.92 -1.09
CA PHE A 532 -22.40 19.07 -0.85
C PHE A 532 -22.71 19.16 0.65
N ALA A 533 -22.02 18.39 1.49
CA ALA A 533 -22.17 18.41 2.94
C ALA A 533 -21.61 19.69 3.58
N ASN A 534 -20.66 20.38 2.91
CA ASN A 534 -19.91 21.54 3.40
C ASN A 534 -20.21 22.80 2.59
N GLU A 535 -21.47 23.07 2.31
CA GLU A 535 -21.94 24.33 1.71
C GLU A 535 -21.18 24.73 0.42
N GLY A 536 -20.78 23.77 -0.39
CA GLY A 536 -20.05 23.97 -1.65
C GLY A 536 -18.54 24.11 -1.54
N LEU A 537 -17.99 23.96 -0.34
CA LEU A 537 -16.56 23.92 -0.07
C LEU A 537 -16.05 22.48 -0.07
N MET A 538 -15.23 22.11 -1.04
CA MET A 538 -14.57 20.82 -1.10
C MET A 538 -13.24 20.89 -0.34
N PRO A 539 -13.06 20.13 0.75
CA PRO A 539 -11.80 20.05 1.46
C PRO A 539 -10.82 19.12 0.74
N GLU A 540 -9.54 19.26 1.03
CA GLU A 540 -8.54 18.26 0.64
C GLU A 540 -8.57 17.10 1.65
N ALA A 541 -8.81 15.89 1.15
CA ALA A 541 -8.77 14.68 1.98
C ALA A 541 -7.34 14.43 2.49
N HIS A 542 -7.22 14.13 3.78
CA HIS A 542 -5.94 13.87 4.42
C HIS A 542 -6.07 12.96 5.62
N PHE A 543 -4.99 12.24 5.90
CA PHE A 543 -4.86 11.35 7.05
C PHE A 543 -4.02 11.97 8.16
N ILE A 544 -2.94 12.67 7.78
CA ILE A 544 -1.91 13.18 8.70
C ILE A 544 -2.20 14.63 9.07
N THR A 545 -2.17 14.93 10.38
CA THR A 545 -2.23 16.31 10.90
C THR A 545 -0.85 16.87 11.15
N ARG A 546 0.08 16.08 11.73
CA ARG A 546 1.48 16.44 11.92
C ARG A 546 2.36 15.21 12.08
N ILE A 547 3.65 15.38 11.80
CA ILE A 547 4.69 14.38 12.01
C ILE A 547 5.76 14.98 12.90
N GLU A 548 6.11 14.26 13.97
CA GLU A 548 7.23 14.57 14.86
C GLU A 548 8.32 13.50 14.70
N ASN A 549 9.58 13.88 14.84
CA ASN A 549 10.67 12.92 14.92
C ASN A 549 10.74 12.28 16.33
N ALA A 550 11.63 11.31 16.52
CA ALA A 550 11.81 10.61 17.79
C ALA A 550 12.15 11.54 18.99
N SER A 551 12.66 12.74 18.74
CA SER A 551 12.95 13.74 19.77
C SER A 551 11.78 14.69 20.08
N GLY A 552 10.61 14.51 19.43
CA GLY A 552 9.42 15.36 19.58
C GLY A 552 9.45 16.66 18.79
N GLN A 553 10.42 16.82 17.87
CA GLN A 553 10.45 17.98 17.01
C GLN A 553 9.47 17.78 15.84
N VAL A 554 8.59 18.75 15.60
CA VAL A 554 7.68 18.74 14.44
C VAL A 554 8.48 18.90 13.16
N ILE A 555 8.36 17.94 12.24
CA ILE A 555 9.03 17.94 10.93
C ILE A 555 8.05 18.21 9.78
N ALA A 556 6.76 17.96 9.98
CA ALA A 556 5.71 18.25 9.03
C ALA A 556 4.39 18.57 9.73
N THR A 557 3.57 19.42 9.11
CA THR A 557 2.22 19.77 9.58
C THR A 557 1.31 19.94 8.37
N HIS A 558 0.13 19.31 8.43
CA HIS A 558 -0.90 19.51 7.43
C HIS A 558 -1.41 20.97 7.45
N LYS A 559 -1.67 21.50 6.26
CA LYS A 559 -2.31 22.81 6.10
C LYS A 559 -3.68 22.58 5.50
N ASN A 560 -4.73 22.84 6.26
CA ASN A 560 -6.09 22.74 5.77
C ASN A 560 -6.27 23.54 4.48
N SER A 561 -6.74 22.87 3.45
CA SER A 561 -7.03 23.44 2.14
C SER A 561 -8.47 23.12 1.77
N GLN A 562 -9.22 24.15 1.40
CA GLN A 562 -10.59 24.01 0.92
C GLN A 562 -10.76 24.86 -0.35
N LYS A 563 -11.47 24.30 -1.31
CA LYS A 563 -11.78 24.97 -2.57
C LYS A 563 -13.29 25.10 -2.72
N ARG A 564 -13.80 26.29 -2.96
CA ARG A 564 -15.20 26.44 -3.36
C ARG A 564 -15.36 25.92 -4.78
N VAL A 565 -16.15 24.85 -4.91
CA VAL A 565 -16.43 24.18 -6.19
C VAL A 565 -17.82 24.49 -6.71
N ILE A 566 -18.76 24.80 -5.80
CA ILE A 566 -20.13 25.27 -6.10
C ILE A 566 -20.57 26.31 -5.05
N ASP A 567 -21.58 27.08 -5.38
CA ASP A 567 -22.21 27.97 -4.42
C ASP A 567 -23.04 27.21 -3.38
N LYS A 568 -23.16 27.76 -2.16
CA LYS A 568 -23.98 27.18 -1.09
C LYS A 568 -25.40 26.86 -1.57
N SER A 569 -26.04 27.79 -2.30
CA SER A 569 -27.40 27.60 -2.79
C SER A 569 -27.52 26.42 -3.77
N VAL A 570 -26.44 26.10 -4.52
CA VAL A 570 -26.39 24.93 -5.39
C VAL A 570 -26.22 23.66 -4.55
N ALA A 571 -25.32 23.68 -3.54
CA ALA A 571 -25.13 22.58 -2.61
C ALA A 571 -26.43 22.26 -1.86
N ASP A 572 -27.14 23.27 -1.36
CA ASP A 572 -28.43 23.11 -0.67
C ASP A 572 -29.50 22.45 -1.58
N LYS A 573 -29.61 22.90 -2.83
CA LYS A 573 -30.54 22.33 -3.82
C LYS A 573 -30.16 20.89 -4.18
N MET A 574 -28.88 20.60 -4.38
CA MET A 574 -28.40 19.24 -4.65
C MET A 574 -28.68 18.31 -3.46
N THR A 575 -28.40 18.78 -2.23
CA THR A 575 -28.75 18.02 -1.01
C THR A 575 -30.24 17.76 -0.90
N SER A 576 -31.09 18.73 -1.19
CA SER A 576 -32.56 18.59 -1.21
C SER A 576 -33.02 17.46 -2.15
N MET A 577 -32.41 17.33 -3.34
CA MET A 577 -32.70 16.23 -4.26
C MET A 577 -32.12 14.89 -3.77
N MET A 578 -30.88 14.90 -3.26
CA MET A 578 -30.20 13.68 -2.82
C MET A 578 -30.76 13.07 -1.53
N LEU A 579 -31.46 13.84 -0.70
CA LEU A 579 -32.27 13.30 0.41
C LEU A 579 -33.30 12.30 -0.09
N GLY A 580 -33.88 12.54 -1.28
CA GLY A 580 -34.83 11.63 -1.92
C GLY A 580 -34.26 10.26 -2.25
N THR A 581 -32.95 10.14 -2.47
CA THR A 581 -32.31 8.86 -2.77
C THR A 581 -32.52 7.82 -1.67
N PHE A 582 -32.43 8.22 -0.40
CA PHE A 582 -32.56 7.34 0.77
C PHE A 582 -34.02 7.21 1.28
N THR A 583 -34.91 8.10 0.85
CA THR A 583 -36.33 8.08 1.30
C THR A 583 -37.30 7.53 0.27
N ASN A 584 -37.07 7.76 -1.02
CA ASN A 584 -38.00 7.43 -2.11
C ASN A 584 -37.30 6.78 -3.32
N GLY A 585 -35.98 6.68 -3.30
CA GLY A 585 -35.19 6.27 -4.45
C GLY A 585 -34.37 5.00 -4.23
N THR A 586 -33.30 4.85 -5.02
CA THR A 586 -32.47 3.65 -5.09
C THR A 586 -31.68 3.33 -3.82
N GLY A 587 -31.58 4.26 -2.88
CA GLY A 587 -30.82 4.14 -1.63
C GLY A 587 -31.65 3.68 -0.41
N ILE A 588 -32.94 3.35 -0.56
CA ILE A 588 -33.80 2.94 0.57
C ILE A 588 -33.18 1.80 1.37
N SER A 589 -32.66 0.76 0.70
CA SER A 589 -31.99 -0.38 1.35
C SER A 589 -30.70 0.01 2.09
N SER A 590 -30.10 1.15 1.75
CA SER A 590 -28.89 1.69 2.38
C SER A 590 -29.19 2.65 3.52
N SER A 591 -30.46 2.99 3.77
CA SER A 591 -30.86 3.99 4.76
C SER A 591 -30.66 3.45 6.18
N PRO A 592 -29.83 4.11 7.02
CA PRO A 592 -29.63 3.70 8.41
C PRO A 592 -30.84 4.06 9.27
N ASP A 593 -31.18 3.21 10.24
CA ASP A 593 -32.27 3.46 11.17
C ASP A 593 -31.95 4.67 12.08
N GLY A 594 -32.91 5.55 12.23
CA GLY A 594 -32.80 6.72 13.11
C GLY A 594 -32.03 7.91 12.55
N TYR A 595 -31.47 7.81 11.36
CA TYR A 595 -30.65 8.87 10.77
C TYR A 595 -31.12 9.26 9.36
N VAL A 596 -31.02 10.56 9.06
CA VAL A 596 -31.32 11.11 7.74
C VAL A 596 -30.02 11.32 6.97
N MET A 597 -29.93 10.71 5.80
CA MET A 597 -28.79 10.87 4.89
C MET A 597 -29.22 11.40 3.52
N ALA A 598 -28.33 12.14 2.89
CA ALA A 598 -28.38 12.48 1.48
C ALA A 598 -27.28 11.72 0.73
N GLY A 599 -27.46 11.45 -0.56
CA GLY A 599 -26.41 10.78 -1.33
C GLY A 599 -26.86 10.15 -2.62
N LYS A 600 -26.11 9.15 -3.10
CA LYS A 600 -26.33 8.51 -4.39
C LYS A 600 -25.82 7.07 -4.41
N THR A 601 -26.54 6.19 -5.07
CA THR A 601 -26.12 4.83 -5.42
C THR A 601 -25.55 4.77 -6.83
N GLY A 602 -24.70 3.80 -7.09
CA GLY A 602 -24.13 3.54 -8.41
C GLY A 602 -24.01 2.05 -8.70
N THR A 603 -24.31 1.68 -9.93
CA THR A 603 -24.15 0.31 -10.44
C THR A 603 -23.55 0.41 -11.82
N THR A 604 -22.49 -0.37 -12.09
CA THR A 604 -21.85 -0.49 -13.41
C THR A 604 -22.11 -1.90 -13.93
N GLU A 605 -22.63 -2.04 -15.13
CA GLU A 605 -22.85 -3.32 -15.78
C GLU A 605 -21.52 -4.00 -16.16
N ALA A 606 -21.50 -5.33 -16.12
CA ALA A 606 -20.33 -6.10 -16.54
C ALA A 606 -20.22 -6.10 -18.08
N ALA A 607 -19.03 -5.84 -18.59
CA ALA A 607 -18.81 -5.70 -20.04
C ALA A 607 -19.13 -6.97 -20.84
N PHE A 608 -18.98 -8.15 -20.25
CA PHE A 608 -19.27 -9.43 -20.92
C PHE A 608 -20.77 -9.75 -20.96
N ASN A 609 -21.56 -9.26 -19.99
CA ASN A 609 -23.00 -9.46 -19.94
C ASN A 609 -23.67 -8.40 -19.03
N PRO A 610 -24.51 -7.50 -19.57
CA PRO A 610 -25.12 -6.41 -18.81
C PRO A 610 -26.17 -6.84 -17.77
N VAL A 611 -26.52 -8.12 -17.69
CA VAL A 611 -27.34 -8.67 -16.61
C VAL A 611 -26.58 -8.72 -15.30
N TYR A 612 -25.25 -8.80 -15.37
CA TYR A 612 -24.34 -8.83 -14.23
C TYR A 612 -23.72 -7.46 -13.99
N THR A 613 -23.13 -7.31 -12.82
CA THR A 613 -22.58 -6.03 -12.34
C THR A 613 -21.11 -6.15 -12.05
N SER A 614 -20.32 -5.15 -12.43
CA SER A 614 -18.88 -5.04 -12.13
C SER A 614 -18.64 -4.25 -10.85
N ASP A 615 -19.37 -3.16 -10.65
CA ASP A 615 -19.17 -2.23 -9.53
C ASP A 615 -20.51 -1.83 -8.91
N GLN A 616 -20.54 -1.87 -7.58
CA GLN A 616 -21.65 -1.35 -6.79
C GLN A 616 -21.14 -0.27 -5.84
N TRP A 617 -21.84 0.86 -5.78
CA TRP A 617 -21.46 2.01 -5.00
C TRP A 617 -22.63 2.54 -4.16
N VAL A 618 -22.31 2.95 -2.94
CA VAL A 618 -23.19 3.81 -2.14
C VAL A 618 -22.34 4.94 -1.56
N ILE A 619 -22.77 6.17 -1.80
CA ILE A 619 -22.18 7.36 -1.17
C ILE A 619 -23.30 8.07 -0.45
N GLY A 620 -23.19 8.13 0.87
CA GLY A 620 -24.16 8.83 1.72
C GLY A 620 -23.44 9.82 2.62
N TYR A 621 -24.11 10.91 2.95
CA TYR A 621 -23.56 11.90 3.85
C TYR A 621 -24.61 12.51 4.78
N THR A 622 -24.13 12.96 5.92
CA THR A 622 -24.78 13.89 6.84
C THR A 622 -23.97 15.19 6.86
N PRO A 623 -24.36 16.24 7.58
CA PRO A 623 -23.50 17.40 7.77
C PRO A 623 -22.17 17.12 8.51
N ASP A 624 -22.04 15.95 9.14
CA ASP A 624 -20.92 15.57 10.00
C ASP A 624 -19.97 14.56 9.37
N VAL A 625 -20.43 13.72 8.45
CA VAL A 625 -19.63 12.65 7.83
C VAL A 625 -20.09 12.33 6.41
N VAL A 626 -19.15 12.05 5.53
CA VAL A 626 -19.38 11.41 4.22
C VAL A 626 -18.87 9.98 4.30
N ILE A 627 -19.73 9.01 3.99
CA ILE A 627 -19.37 7.60 3.88
C ILE A 627 -19.44 7.22 2.39
N SER A 628 -18.33 6.81 1.82
CA SER A 628 -18.22 6.29 0.45
C SER A 628 -17.85 4.82 0.49
N HIS A 629 -18.64 3.98 -0.15
CA HIS A 629 -18.48 2.53 -0.17
C HIS A 629 -18.54 2.00 -1.60
N TRP A 630 -17.59 1.14 -1.95
CA TRP A 630 -17.50 0.39 -3.20
C TRP A 630 -17.40 -1.11 -2.92
N LEU A 631 -18.04 -1.91 -3.78
CA LEU A 631 -18.01 -3.37 -3.81
C LEU A 631 -17.80 -3.85 -5.25
N GLY A 632 -16.89 -4.81 -5.47
CA GLY A 632 -16.65 -5.41 -6.78
C GLY A 632 -15.53 -6.46 -6.73
N PHE A 633 -15.41 -7.27 -7.77
CA PHE A 633 -14.25 -8.15 -7.90
C PHE A 633 -13.03 -7.37 -8.42
N PRO A 634 -11.79 -7.79 -8.08
CA PRO A 634 -10.56 -7.17 -8.61
C PRO A 634 -10.57 -7.11 -10.14
N THR A 635 -10.97 -8.19 -10.77
CA THR A 635 -11.23 -8.30 -12.22
C THR A 635 -12.63 -8.85 -12.41
N THR A 636 -13.41 -8.23 -13.28
CA THR A 636 -14.75 -8.72 -13.63
C THR A 636 -14.67 -9.54 -14.90
N ASP A 637 -15.08 -10.80 -14.80
CA ASP A 637 -15.14 -11.76 -15.90
C ASP A 637 -16.33 -12.71 -15.74
N GLU A 638 -16.45 -13.75 -16.58
CA GLU A 638 -17.55 -14.72 -16.56
C GLU A 638 -17.65 -15.53 -15.24
N ASN A 639 -16.60 -15.56 -14.43
CA ASN A 639 -16.56 -16.28 -13.15
C ASN A 639 -16.62 -15.33 -11.93
N HIS A 640 -16.23 -14.06 -12.11
CA HIS A 640 -16.09 -13.05 -11.05
C HIS A 640 -16.95 -11.84 -11.37
N TYR A 641 -18.19 -11.82 -10.90
CA TYR A 641 -19.16 -10.76 -11.10
C TYR A 641 -20.10 -10.63 -9.92
N LEU A 642 -20.74 -9.48 -9.81
CA LEU A 642 -21.80 -9.25 -8.82
C LEU A 642 -23.17 -9.53 -9.44
N ALA A 643 -24.05 -10.18 -8.69
CA ALA A 643 -25.43 -10.39 -9.09
C ALA A 643 -26.30 -9.24 -8.60
N GLY A 644 -27.22 -8.78 -9.46
CA GLY A 644 -28.20 -7.74 -9.13
C GLY A 644 -27.61 -6.34 -9.02
N SER A 645 -28.42 -5.42 -8.49
CA SER A 645 -28.05 -4.01 -8.31
C SER A 645 -27.40 -3.75 -6.95
N THR A 646 -26.94 -2.52 -6.74
CA THR A 646 -26.43 -2.01 -5.47
C THR A 646 -27.35 -2.33 -4.27
N SER A 647 -28.67 -2.35 -4.45
CA SER A 647 -29.64 -2.67 -3.39
C SER A 647 -29.55 -4.09 -2.83
N ASN A 648 -28.93 -5.02 -3.58
CA ASN A 648 -28.81 -6.42 -3.19
C ASN A 648 -27.44 -6.76 -2.56
N GLY A 649 -26.44 -5.87 -2.66
CA GLY A 649 -25.08 -6.10 -2.18
C GLY A 649 -24.55 -4.95 -1.35
N ALA A 650 -23.91 -3.95 -1.98
CA ALA A 650 -23.26 -2.83 -1.33
C ALA A 650 -24.17 -2.04 -0.36
N ALA A 651 -25.47 -2.02 -0.59
CA ALA A 651 -26.43 -1.30 0.25
C ALA A 651 -26.46 -1.79 1.69
N HIS A 652 -26.45 -3.11 1.90
CA HIS A 652 -26.52 -3.69 3.24
C HIS A 652 -25.23 -3.47 4.02
N ILE A 653 -24.07 -3.58 3.35
CA ILE A 653 -22.76 -3.31 3.96
C ILE A 653 -22.66 -1.83 4.34
N PHE A 654 -23.07 -0.94 3.43
CA PHE A 654 -23.11 0.51 3.70
C PHE A 654 -24.00 0.84 4.89
N ARG A 655 -25.24 0.29 4.93
CA ARG A 655 -26.18 0.51 6.04
C ARG A 655 -25.57 0.10 7.37
N SER A 656 -24.98 -1.11 7.45
CA SER A 656 -24.32 -1.60 8.66
C SER A 656 -23.20 -0.67 9.10
N MET A 657 -22.37 -0.16 8.16
CA MET A 657 -21.34 0.83 8.50
C MET A 657 -21.94 2.14 9.00
N ALA A 658 -22.94 2.68 8.32
CA ALA A 658 -23.56 3.94 8.72
C ALA A 658 -24.17 3.82 10.14
N GLU A 659 -24.88 2.73 10.44
CA GLU A 659 -25.47 2.47 11.76
C GLU A 659 -24.43 2.35 12.88
N THR A 660 -23.20 1.90 12.57
CA THR A 660 -22.12 1.79 13.56
C THR A 660 -21.26 3.05 13.69
N ILE A 661 -21.24 3.93 12.68
CA ILE A 661 -20.47 5.19 12.66
C ILE A 661 -21.30 6.36 13.20
N LEU A 662 -22.55 6.51 12.73
CA LEU A 662 -23.37 7.68 13.01
C LEU A 662 -23.63 7.98 14.49
N PRO A 663 -23.71 6.98 15.41
CA PRO A 663 -23.79 7.25 16.85
C PRO A 663 -22.62 8.04 17.44
N TYR A 664 -21.47 8.03 16.79
CA TYR A 664 -20.27 8.76 17.21
C TYR A 664 -20.12 10.12 16.54
N THR A 665 -21.07 10.52 15.66
CA THR A 665 -21.09 11.87 15.08
C THR A 665 -21.73 12.89 16.02
N PRO A 666 -21.52 14.20 15.81
CA PRO A 666 -22.24 15.25 16.56
C PRO A 666 -23.77 15.20 16.42
N GLY A 667 -24.30 14.48 15.43
CA GLY A 667 -25.76 14.36 15.19
C GLY A 667 -26.36 15.60 14.55
N SER A 668 -25.59 16.37 13.78
CA SER A 668 -26.10 17.55 13.07
C SER A 668 -27.15 17.16 12.02
N THR A 669 -28.21 17.96 11.93
CA THR A 669 -29.29 17.74 10.96
C THR A 669 -29.14 18.67 9.75
N PHE A 670 -29.68 18.23 8.62
CA PHE A 670 -29.76 19.09 7.44
C PHE A 670 -30.67 20.28 7.68
N THR A 671 -30.27 21.43 7.15
CA THR A 671 -31.08 22.69 7.18
C THR A 671 -32.04 22.78 6.01
N VAL A 672 -31.95 21.86 5.06
CA VAL A 672 -32.78 21.81 3.84
C VAL A 672 -33.75 20.65 3.89
N GLU A 673 -34.97 20.83 3.33
CA GLU A 673 -35.96 19.78 3.19
C GLU A 673 -35.76 18.99 1.89
N SER A 674 -36.16 17.72 1.89
CA SER A 674 -36.21 16.89 0.68
C SER A 674 -37.11 17.52 -0.40
N ALA A 675 -36.63 17.48 -1.65
CA ALA A 675 -37.43 17.95 -2.79
C ALA A 675 -38.74 17.19 -2.94
N TYR A 676 -38.81 15.93 -2.55
CA TYR A 676 -40.08 15.16 -2.50
C TYR A 676 -41.07 15.80 -1.52
N LYS A 677 -40.64 16.10 -0.31
CA LYS A 677 -41.47 16.74 0.72
C LYS A 677 -41.96 18.13 0.27
N ILE A 678 -41.07 18.93 -0.34
CA ILE A 678 -41.42 20.26 -0.88
C ILE A 678 -42.51 20.16 -1.95
N ASN A 679 -42.53 19.07 -2.72
CA ASN A 679 -43.55 18.80 -3.76
C ASN A 679 -44.72 17.97 -3.25
N GLY A 680 -44.89 17.83 -1.94
CA GLY A 680 -46.04 17.17 -1.32
C GLY A 680 -46.03 15.65 -1.37
N ILE A 681 -44.89 15.02 -1.68
CA ILE A 681 -44.76 13.57 -1.75
C ILE A 681 -44.17 13.08 -0.41
N ALA A 682 -44.89 12.16 0.23
CA ALA A 682 -44.47 11.54 1.46
C ALA A 682 -43.24 10.62 1.22
N PRO A 683 -42.31 10.52 2.19
CA PRO A 683 -41.22 9.56 2.11
C PRO A 683 -41.79 8.12 2.16
N GLU A 684 -41.28 7.23 1.33
CA GLU A 684 -41.59 5.79 1.35
C GLU A 684 -40.89 5.10 2.53
N ASN A 685 -39.69 5.57 2.88
CA ASN A 685 -38.95 5.14 4.06
C ASN A 685 -38.86 6.29 5.05
N VAL A 686 -39.48 6.16 6.22
CA VAL A 686 -39.34 7.08 7.35
C VAL A 686 -38.40 6.40 8.34
N PRO A 687 -37.12 6.87 8.49
CA PRO A 687 -36.26 6.35 9.54
C PRO A 687 -36.98 6.49 10.88
N ASN A 688 -37.09 5.40 11.64
CA ASN A 688 -37.71 5.42 12.96
C ASN A 688 -36.99 6.44 13.83
N GLN A 689 -37.54 7.64 13.96
CA GLN A 689 -37.08 8.60 14.95
C GLN A 689 -37.49 8.08 16.32
N SER A 690 -36.56 7.61 17.12
CA SER A 690 -36.78 7.44 18.53
C SER A 690 -37.17 8.83 19.08
N THR A 691 -38.43 9.01 19.44
CA THR A 691 -38.89 10.20 20.16
C THR A 691 -38.34 10.16 21.58
N ASP A 692 -37.09 10.48 21.74
CA ASP A 692 -36.52 10.77 23.04
C ASP A 692 -35.83 12.16 23.00
N ASN A 693 -36.69 13.17 23.27
CA ASN A 693 -36.26 14.52 23.62
C ASN A 693 -35.77 14.48 25.09
N GLY A 694 -34.53 14.15 25.30
CA GLY A 694 -33.95 14.18 26.63
C GLY A 694 -32.42 14.13 26.58
N GLY A 695 -31.79 15.30 26.65
CA GLY A 695 -30.35 15.39 26.88
C GLY A 695 -29.97 14.69 28.17
N GLY A 696 -29.31 13.58 28.06
CA GLY A 696 -28.70 12.82 29.14
C GLY A 696 -27.97 11.64 28.54
N GLN A 697 -26.66 11.69 28.54
CA GLN A 697 -25.83 10.52 28.26
C GLN A 697 -26.20 9.43 29.29
N SER A 698 -27.01 8.46 28.89
CA SER A 698 -27.22 7.26 29.70
C SER A 698 -26.24 6.18 29.22
N ASN A 699 -25.44 5.68 30.17
CA ASN A 699 -24.60 4.49 30.00
C ASN A 699 -25.40 3.22 29.60
N ASP A 700 -26.72 3.28 29.59
CA ASP A 700 -27.60 2.17 29.24
C ASP A 700 -27.65 1.89 27.72
N SER A 701 -27.42 2.91 26.86
CA SER A 701 -27.39 2.71 25.42
C SER A 701 -26.14 1.93 24.94
N ILE A 702 -25.02 2.08 25.62
CA ILE A 702 -23.79 1.34 25.29
C ILE A 702 -23.93 -0.14 25.63
N ASN A 703 -24.58 -0.45 26.77
CA ASN A 703 -24.87 -1.82 27.18
C ASN A 703 -25.90 -2.49 26.26
N ASP A 704 -26.87 -1.75 25.72
CA ASP A 704 -27.86 -2.28 24.76
C ASP A 704 -27.23 -2.56 23.39
N ILE A 705 -26.33 -1.69 22.91
CA ILE A 705 -25.59 -1.90 21.66
C ILE A 705 -24.60 -3.06 21.81
N GLN A 706 -23.88 -3.15 22.95
CA GLN A 706 -23.00 -4.29 23.22
C GLN A 706 -23.80 -5.59 23.35
N SER A 707 -24.96 -5.59 23.97
CA SER A 707 -25.82 -6.78 24.06
C SER A 707 -26.41 -7.18 22.70
N ARG A 708 -26.76 -6.22 21.82
CA ARG A 708 -27.19 -6.51 20.44
C ARG A 708 -26.06 -7.03 19.58
N ALA A 709 -24.87 -6.46 19.69
CA ALA A 709 -23.68 -6.96 19.01
C ALA A 709 -23.34 -8.39 19.50
N GLN A 710 -23.40 -8.64 20.79
CA GLN A 710 -23.17 -9.97 21.36
C GLN A 710 -24.25 -10.97 20.93
N ASN A 711 -25.51 -10.59 20.88
CA ASN A 711 -26.58 -11.44 20.39
C ASN A 711 -26.41 -11.79 18.91
N LEU A 712 -25.92 -10.86 18.07
CA LEU A 712 -25.61 -11.11 16.66
C LEU A 712 -24.40 -12.05 16.50
N ILE A 713 -23.40 -11.92 17.38
CA ILE A 713 -22.27 -12.84 17.43
C ILE A 713 -22.74 -14.24 17.85
N ASP A 714 -23.56 -14.32 18.89
CA ASP A 714 -24.10 -15.61 19.40
C ASP A 714 -25.02 -16.27 18.35
N GLU A 715 -25.83 -15.51 17.60
CA GLU A 715 -26.65 -16.00 16.48
C GLU A 715 -25.76 -16.49 15.31
N ALA A 716 -24.70 -15.77 14.98
CA ALA A 716 -23.75 -16.16 13.96
C ALA A 716 -22.96 -17.41 14.36
N GLU A 717 -22.48 -17.51 15.61
CA GLU A 717 -21.82 -18.70 16.13
C GLU A 717 -22.76 -19.91 16.15
N LYS A 718 -24.03 -19.73 16.48
CA LYS A 718 -25.04 -20.77 16.42
C LYS A 718 -25.31 -21.22 14.99
N ALA A 719 -25.42 -20.29 14.04
CA ALA A 719 -25.58 -20.61 12.62
C ALA A 719 -24.38 -21.38 12.05
N ILE A 720 -23.16 -21.00 12.44
CA ILE A 720 -21.89 -21.70 12.07
C ILE A 720 -21.86 -23.10 12.70
N SER A 721 -22.28 -23.22 13.96
CA SER A 721 -22.41 -24.51 14.65
C SER A 721 -23.43 -25.42 13.96
N ASP A 722 -24.59 -24.90 13.60
CA ASP A 722 -25.64 -25.64 12.89
C ASP A 722 -25.19 -26.04 11.46
N ALA A 723 -24.44 -25.18 10.76
CA ALA A 723 -23.86 -25.48 9.46
C ALA A 723 -22.80 -26.62 9.56
N LYS A 724 -21.89 -26.53 10.54
CA LYS A 724 -20.89 -27.60 10.80
C LYS A 724 -21.52 -28.93 11.22
N ILE A 725 -22.65 -28.90 11.95
CA ILE A 725 -23.41 -30.08 12.29
C ILE A 725 -24.05 -30.68 11.04
N LYS A 726 -24.60 -29.87 10.13
CA LYS A 726 -25.18 -30.33 8.86
C LYS A 726 -24.11 -30.91 7.93
N GLU A 727 -22.95 -30.28 7.85
CA GLU A 727 -21.81 -30.79 7.04
C GLU A 727 -21.26 -32.11 7.58
N LYS A 728 -21.08 -32.23 8.91
CA LYS A 728 -20.72 -33.51 9.54
C LYS A 728 -21.77 -34.58 9.36
N ALA A 729 -23.05 -34.22 9.47
CA ALA A 729 -24.16 -35.17 9.24
C ALA A 729 -24.20 -35.64 7.79
N LYS A 730 -23.92 -34.77 6.81
CA LYS A 730 -23.81 -35.10 5.40
C LYS A 730 -22.62 -36.05 5.16
N THR A 731 -21.45 -35.75 5.71
CA THR A 731 -20.26 -36.61 5.57
C THR A 731 -20.48 -37.99 6.17
N VAL A 732 -21.13 -38.06 7.33
CA VAL A 732 -21.50 -39.35 7.96
C VAL A 732 -22.52 -40.11 7.12
N TRP A 733 -23.51 -39.39 6.54
CA TRP A 733 -24.51 -40.00 5.67
C TRP A 733 -23.89 -40.53 4.37
N ASP A 734 -23.04 -39.79 3.73
CA ASP A 734 -22.32 -40.16 2.52
C ASP A 734 -21.40 -41.38 2.80
N THR A 735 -20.74 -41.40 3.97
CA THR A 735 -19.92 -42.58 4.42
C THR A 735 -20.79 -43.82 4.68
N ILE A 736 -22.01 -43.68 5.19
CA ILE A 736 -22.95 -44.78 5.41
C ILE A 736 -23.47 -45.29 4.06
N VAL A 737 -23.76 -44.43 3.11
CA VAL A 737 -24.22 -44.81 1.77
C VAL A 737 -23.13 -45.59 1.01
N ASP A 738 -21.85 -45.18 1.12
CA ASP A 738 -20.72 -45.90 0.53
C ASP A 738 -20.43 -47.24 1.19
N LEU A 739 -20.87 -47.48 2.42
CA LEU A 739 -20.74 -48.77 3.11
C LEU A 739 -21.85 -49.78 2.73
N PHE A 740 -22.92 -49.29 2.09
CA PHE A 740 -24.05 -50.16 1.66
C PHE A 740 -24.18 -50.29 0.14
N GLN A 741 -23.24 -49.74 -0.65
CA GLN A 741 -23.00 -50.04 -2.07
C GLN A 741 -21.82 -50.99 -2.22
#